data_de5c471900ae7a55106b4b08b1791d63
#
_entry.id   de5c471900ae7a55106b4b08b1791d63
#
_cell.length_a   1.000
_cell.length_b   1.000
_cell.length_c   1.000
_cell.angle_alpha   90.00
_cell.angle_beta   90.00
_cell.angle_gamma   90.00
#
_symmetry.space_group_name_H-M   'P 1'
#
loop_
_entity.id
_entity.type
_entity.pdbx_description
1 polymer ?
#
loop_
_entity_poly.entity_id
_entity_poly.type
_entity_poly.pdbx_seq_one_letter_code
_entity_poly.pdbx_strand_id
1 'polypeptide(L)'
;MSGGGRQPAKPNPAKKKPREWRIRGWRVRNLAAGGFLLAFFALGFYLAQLYGQISALIEQRRAALTSAIFSAPFPIRAGDDLDRSGLLDRLAQLSYSPVASADSPGEYTRAKNAIAIYLRAFQVGARQYPSEMVRIALQGTRIAGVADSFGVAKSDAMLEPEVIGRLLPGAPAERVEVQLGQLKPYLVKGLLANEDRYFYYHPGIDPIRIVEAAISDFRSQRLAQGASTLTQQLARTFMERRERSFSRKFRELAVAAVLEIRLRKDEILERYINDVPMGEYEGTPIDGMPQAARYFFNKDLSEVTPAEAATLIGMIQAPTLYDPRRHPDSCRKRRDSVLAVMKRAGVLDDATYTAAVATPIQITKPPGLRRAPYFTDFVTAFVGRIPGFDGHFEGLKVYTTLDTELQSDAVDAVTDNIAALEKNHKRLRRAKADGRLQTSMVALDAETGAIRAMIGGRDYSESQFNRAANAERQPGSAFKPIVYLAALDPDRAPFSPPLTLASVLPDEPMSFNGWTPANYEKTYQPQVTVVQALYESLNVPTAYVGNELGPATIVKTAHQMGINEDLQAYLPISIGADETTLLELTSAYQVFATEGEQSPPYAVQAVLDAKVHLIYQHEDQSNRIIRPAVAYLITGALKAVLRYGTGASAGRLGLDFPAAGKTGTTQDYKDAYFIGYTPAIVCGVWVGFDAPESLGLTGAQAALPAWVQFMQDAAPADPEDFPEPSGITMATIDPESGGLATSACPKQIALPFLIGTEPTQMCTLHGGLFASMPAPAPVTTTIPPAPGFTPPAPVAQASPATQDVFGAVGKFFKGIFSH
;
A
#
# COMPACT_ATOMS: atom_id res chain seq x y z
N MET A 1 43.68 26.43 119.07
CA MET A 1 44.11 25.14 119.03
C MET A 1 42.95 24.22 118.75
N SER A 2 42.74 24.02 117.73
CA SER A 2 41.47 23.99 117.10
C SER A 2 41.48 22.81 116.16
N GLY A 3 40.60 21.96 116.26
CA GLY A 3 40.40 20.72 115.44
C GLY A 3 39.22 20.85 114.56
N GLY A 4 39.45 20.74 113.32
CA GLY A 4 38.41 20.76 112.28
C GLY A 4 37.90 19.39 111.92
N GLY A 5 36.62 19.18 112.13
CA GLY A 5 35.92 17.96 111.66
C GLY A 5 35.55 17.98 110.17
N ARG A 6 35.90 16.92 109.50
CA ARG A 6 35.43 16.63 108.10
C ARG A 6 34.06 15.96 108.17
N GLN A 7 33.04 16.57 107.52
CA GLN A 7 31.80 15.88 107.30
C GLN A 7 31.87 15.04 105.93
N PRO A 8 31.23 13.92 105.82
CA PRO A 8 31.24 13.09 104.60
C PRO A 8 30.25 13.61 103.51
N ALA A 9 30.72 13.57 102.33
CA ALA A 9 29.94 13.98 101.13
C ALA A 9 28.72 13.10 100.87
N LYS A 10 27.59 13.71 100.58
CA LYS A 10 26.33 13.04 100.15
C LYS A 10 26.44 12.51 98.71
N PRO A 11 25.90 11.35 98.38
CA PRO A 11 25.92 10.85 97.02
C PRO A 11 24.93 11.66 96.14
N ASN A 12 25.37 11.92 94.90
CA ASN A 12 24.62 12.69 93.88
C ASN A 12 23.46 11.83 93.33
N PRO A 13 22.21 12.34 93.24
CA PRO A 13 21.10 11.53 92.66
C PRO A 13 21.22 11.42 91.19
N ALA A 14 21.22 10.17 90.66
CA ALA A 14 21.19 9.81 89.22
C ALA A 14 20.03 10.53 88.53
N LYS A 15 20.35 11.37 87.53
CA LYS A 15 19.35 12.00 86.61
C LYS A 15 18.57 10.93 85.87
N LYS A 16 17.33 10.66 86.34
CA LYS A 16 16.36 9.89 85.51
C LYS A 16 16.04 10.71 84.24
N LYS A 17 16.40 10.16 83.06
CA LYS A 17 15.99 10.68 81.80
C LYS A 17 14.45 10.74 81.68
N PRO A 18 13.82 11.81 81.17
CA PRO A 18 12.38 11.94 81.15
C PRO A 18 11.73 10.88 80.29
N ARG A 19 10.65 10.33 80.79
CA ARG A 19 9.81 9.28 80.18
C ARG A 19 9.29 9.67 78.78
N GLU A 20 9.26 10.98 78.45
CA GLU A 20 8.84 11.55 77.18
C GLU A 20 9.75 11.19 76.01
N TRP A 21 11.06 11.00 76.15
CA TRP A 21 11.96 10.60 75.06
C TRP A 21 11.75 9.14 74.58
N ARG A 22 11.30 8.26 75.42
CA ARG A 22 10.97 6.87 75.08
C ARG A 22 9.65 6.80 74.33
N ILE A 23 8.66 7.61 74.63
CA ILE A 23 7.35 7.62 73.94
C ILE A 23 7.49 8.26 72.57
N ARG A 24 8.29 9.29 72.39
CA ARG A 24 8.56 9.93 71.12
C ARG A 24 9.34 8.98 70.17
N GLY A 25 10.34 8.29 70.64
CA GLY A 25 11.09 7.30 69.86
C GLY A 25 10.23 6.09 69.36
N TRP A 26 9.29 5.65 70.25
CA TRP A 26 8.37 4.57 69.94
C TRP A 26 7.31 4.98 68.88
N ARG A 27 6.76 6.20 68.97
CA ARG A 27 5.83 6.78 67.98
C ARG A 27 6.50 6.99 66.62
N VAL A 28 7.72 7.51 66.57
CA VAL A 28 8.48 7.70 65.32
C VAL A 28 8.81 6.36 64.66
N ARG A 29 9.19 5.33 65.43
CA ARG A 29 9.41 3.98 64.87
C ARG A 29 8.15 3.34 64.33
N ASN A 30 7.01 3.49 64.98
CA ASN A 30 5.74 2.95 64.52
C ASN A 30 5.19 3.72 63.32
N LEU A 31 5.36 5.03 63.23
CA LEU A 31 5.04 5.83 62.04
C LEU A 31 5.95 5.47 60.88
N ALA A 32 7.25 5.26 61.09
CA ALA A 32 8.18 4.80 60.07
C ALA A 32 7.86 3.36 59.60
N ALA A 33 7.50 2.47 60.53
CA ALA A 33 7.06 1.11 60.18
C ALA A 33 5.72 1.10 59.43
N GLY A 34 4.77 1.96 59.84
CA GLY A 34 3.50 2.14 59.13
C GLY A 34 3.69 2.72 57.72
N GLY A 35 4.58 3.72 57.60
CA GLY A 35 4.94 4.27 56.28
C GLY A 35 5.63 3.26 55.38
N PHE A 36 6.51 2.43 55.94
CA PHE A 36 7.17 1.34 55.19
C PHE A 36 6.17 0.29 54.75
N LEU A 37 5.24 -0.13 55.62
CA LEU A 37 4.18 -1.07 55.25
C LEU A 37 3.26 -0.51 54.17
N LEU A 38 2.88 0.75 54.27
CA LEU A 38 2.05 1.41 53.22
C LEU A 38 2.78 1.50 51.88
N ALA A 39 4.06 1.85 51.88
CA ALA A 39 4.89 1.85 50.68
C ALA A 39 5.07 0.45 50.11
N PHE A 40 5.21 -0.58 50.96
CA PHE A 40 5.32 -1.98 50.53
C PHE A 40 4.01 -2.47 49.88
N PHE A 41 2.85 -2.16 50.46
CA PHE A 41 1.56 -2.51 49.87
C PHE A 41 1.28 -1.72 48.59
N ALA A 42 1.63 -0.42 48.54
CA ALA A 42 1.52 0.38 47.34
C ALA A 42 2.39 -0.16 46.18
N LEU A 43 3.63 -0.56 46.48
CA LEU A 43 4.53 -1.20 45.51
C LEU A 43 3.98 -2.57 45.06
N GLY A 44 3.47 -3.38 45.98
CA GLY A 44 2.85 -4.67 45.67
C GLY A 44 1.65 -4.52 44.77
N PHE A 45 0.76 -3.55 45.04
CA PHE A 45 -0.39 -3.22 44.23
C PHE A 45 0.04 -2.74 42.82
N TYR A 46 1.02 -1.84 42.75
CA TYR A 46 1.58 -1.36 41.50
C TYR A 46 2.15 -2.52 40.63
N LEU A 47 2.94 -3.41 41.26
CA LEU A 47 3.50 -4.56 40.55
C LEU A 47 2.41 -5.55 40.09
N ALA A 48 1.37 -5.76 40.88
CA ALA A 48 0.24 -6.61 40.52
C ALA A 48 -0.55 -6.03 39.32
N GLN A 49 -0.78 -4.72 39.33
CA GLN A 49 -1.41 -4.02 38.20
C GLN A 49 -0.54 -4.09 36.95
N LEU A 50 0.77 -3.85 37.09
CA LEU A 50 1.73 -3.94 35.99
C LEU A 50 1.83 -5.38 35.45
N TYR A 51 1.78 -6.39 36.33
CA TYR A 51 1.75 -7.80 35.93
C TYR A 51 0.53 -8.11 35.06
N GLY A 52 -0.66 -7.62 35.42
CA GLY A 52 -1.86 -7.77 34.61
C GLY A 52 -1.73 -7.11 33.22
N GLN A 53 -1.24 -5.86 33.20
CA GLN A 53 -1.03 -5.12 31.94
C GLN A 53 -0.02 -5.81 31.01
N ILE A 54 1.14 -6.21 31.55
CA ILE A 54 2.19 -6.87 30.74
C ILE A 54 1.75 -8.25 30.28
N SER A 55 1.04 -9.02 31.14
CA SER A 55 0.49 -10.32 30.74
C SER A 55 -0.51 -10.17 29.59
N ALA A 56 -1.43 -9.19 29.67
CA ALA A 56 -2.36 -8.90 28.60
C ALA A 56 -1.63 -8.50 27.30
N LEU A 57 -0.61 -7.64 27.39
CA LEU A 57 0.21 -7.26 26.22
C LEU A 57 0.98 -8.44 25.62
N ILE A 58 1.49 -9.37 26.44
CA ILE A 58 2.15 -10.59 25.95
C ILE A 58 1.18 -11.48 25.20
N GLU A 59 -0.01 -11.71 25.77
CA GLU A 59 -1.04 -12.52 25.10
C GLU A 59 -1.58 -11.82 23.84
N GLN A 60 -1.83 -10.53 23.90
CA GLN A 60 -2.23 -9.74 22.74
C GLN A 60 -1.18 -9.78 21.62
N ARG A 61 0.10 -9.67 21.93
CA ARG A 61 1.18 -9.81 20.94
C ARG A 61 1.24 -11.23 20.39
N ARG A 62 1.02 -12.26 21.21
CA ARG A 62 0.98 -13.65 20.78
C ARG A 62 -0.22 -13.93 19.87
N ALA A 63 -1.38 -13.39 20.21
CA ALA A 63 -2.58 -13.46 19.40
C ALA A 63 -2.41 -12.75 18.04
N ALA A 64 -1.76 -11.59 18.05
CA ALA A 64 -1.42 -10.85 16.85
C ALA A 64 -0.52 -11.60 15.87
N LEU A 65 0.34 -12.46 16.37
CA LEU A 65 1.22 -13.30 15.54
C LEU A 65 0.46 -14.38 14.78
N THR A 66 -0.72 -14.76 15.25
CA THR A 66 -1.56 -15.77 14.59
C THR A 66 -2.45 -15.20 13.49
N SER A 67 -2.70 -13.88 13.50
CA SER A 67 -3.52 -13.22 12.48
C SER A 67 -2.66 -12.74 11.31
N ALA A 68 -3.07 -13.06 10.10
CA ALA A 68 -2.31 -12.72 8.90
C ALA A 68 -3.21 -12.12 7.81
N ILE A 69 -2.68 -11.10 7.14
CA ILE A 69 -3.21 -10.57 5.89
C ILE A 69 -2.36 -11.15 4.76
N PHE A 70 -3.02 -11.82 3.83
CA PHE A 70 -2.38 -12.47 2.70
C PHE A 70 -2.64 -11.68 1.41
N SER A 71 -1.68 -11.70 0.49
CA SER A 71 -1.84 -11.20 -0.88
C SER A 71 -2.89 -12.02 -1.66
N ALA A 72 -3.14 -11.64 -2.91
CA ALA A 72 -3.78 -12.54 -3.86
C ALA A 72 -2.89 -13.76 -4.13
N PRO A 73 -3.46 -14.94 -4.48
CA PRO A 73 -2.72 -16.02 -5.08
C PRO A 73 -2.05 -15.56 -6.38
N PHE A 74 -0.86 -16.08 -6.64
CA PHE A 74 -0.13 -15.67 -7.84
C PHE A 74 -0.39 -16.64 -9.00
N PRO A 75 -0.97 -16.15 -10.11
CA PRO A 75 -1.21 -16.97 -11.30
C PRO A 75 0.08 -17.13 -12.12
N ILE A 76 0.33 -18.34 -12.61
CA ILE A 76 1.36 -18.66 -13.59
C ILE A 76 0.63 -18.97 -14.89
N ARG A 77 0.78 -18.16 -15.92
CA ARG A 77 0.04 -18.29 -17.18
C ARG A 77 0.96 -18.40 -18.38
N ALA A 78 0.47 -19.08 -19.42
CA ALA A 78 1.11 -19.01 -20.73
C ALA A 78 1.03 -17.57 -21.27
N GLY A 79 2.13 -17.10 -21.84
CA GLY A 79 2.25 -15.73 -22.34
C GLY A 79 3.02 -14.80 -21.41
N ASP A 80 3.05 -15.07 -20.10
CA ASP A 80 3.80 -14.25 -19.12
C ASP A 80 5.30 -14.30 -19.40
N ASP A 81 5.99 -13.21 -19.09
CA ASP A 81 7.46 -13.16 -19.07
C ASP A 81 7.98 -13.56 -17.69
N LEU A 82 8.90 -14.50 -17.63
CA LEU A 82 9.45 -15.09 -16.39
C LEU A 82 10.11 -14.04 -15.50
N ASP A 83 10.86 -13.12 -16.11
CA ASP A 83 11.63 -12.13 -15.36
C ASP A 83 10.70 -10.99 -14.90
N ARG A 84 9.77 -10.55 -15.75
CA ARG A 84 8.77 -9.53 -15.40
C ARG A 84 7.75 -10.02 -14.36
N SER A 85 7.32 -11.27 -14.45
CA SER A 85 6.36 -11.83 -13.49
C SER A 85 6.94 -12.03 -12.09
N GLY A 86 8.27 -11.95 -11.92
CA GLY A 86 8.93 -12.16 -10.63
C GLY A 86 8.75 -13.58 -10.08
N LEU A 87 8.42 -14.58 -10.91
CA LEU A 87 8.10 -15.95 -10.46
C LEU A 87 9.22 -16.56 -9.61
N LEU A 88 10.48 -16.38 -10.00
CA LEU A 88 11.61 -16.96 -9.25
C LEU A 88 11.82 -16.28 -7.90
N ASP A 89 11.65 -14.98 -7.85
CA ASP A 89 11.74 -14.20 -6.60
C ASP A 89 10.62 -14.61 -5.66
N ARG A 90 9.42 -14.85 -6.19
CA ARG A 90 8.27 -15.33 -5.43
C ARG A 90 8.48 -16.75 -4.89
N LEU A 91 9.04 -17.66 -5.68
CA LEU A 91 9.40 -18.99 -5.20
C LEU A 91 10.38 -18.90 -4.02
N ALA A 92 11.37 -18.00 -4.12
CA ALA A 92 12.32 -17.76 -3.03
C ALA A 92 11.62 -17.15 -1.78
N GLN A 93 10.73 -16.17 -1.96
CA GLN A 93 9.96 -15.56 -0.87
C GLN A 93 9.06 -16.57 -0.16
N LEU A 94 8.43 -17.46 -0.91
CA LEU A 94 7.62 -18.55 -0.39
C LEU A 94 8.46 -19.73 0.13
N SER A 95 9.81 -19.60 0.15
CA SER A 95 10.74 -20.63 0.62
C SER A 95 10.57 -21.95 -0.14
N TYR A 96 10.44 -21.87 -1.47
CA TYR A 96 10.59 -23.03 -2.34
C TYR A 96 12.07 -23.36 -2.52
N SER A 97 12.42 -24.64 -2.41
CA SER A 97 13.80 -25.12 -2.50
C SER A 97 14.15 -25.52 -3.93
N PRO A 98 15.22 -24.97 -4.53
CA PRO A 98 15.73 -25.46 -5.80
C PRO A 98 16.39 -26.83 -5.60
N VAL A 99 15.94 -27.84 -6.34
CA VAL A 99 16.42 -29.23 -6.24
C VAL A 99 16.69 -29.82 -7.61
N ALA A 100 17.38 -30.98 -7.67
CA ALA A 100 17.62 -31.69 -8.92
C ALA A 100 16.38 -32.42 -9.44
N SER A 101 15.48 -32.89 -8.54
CA SER A 101 14.16 -33.45 -8.82
C SER A 101 13.20 -32.92 -7.79
N ALA A 102 12.09 -32.34 -8.22
CA ALA A 102 11.05 -31.81 -7.34
C ALA A 102 10.05 -32.93 -7.04
N ASP A 103 10.22 -33.58 -5.89
CA ASP A 103 9.44 -34.76 -5.50
C ASP A 103 8.48 -34.46 -4.35
N SER A 104 8.58 -33.27 -3.72
CA SER A 104 7.76 -32.84 -2.58
C SER A 104 7.22 -31.41 -2.76
N PRO A 105 6.04 -31.11 -2.18
CA PRO A 105 5.48 -29.75 -2.21
C PRO A 105 6.45 -28.70 -1.64
N GLY A 106 6.66 -27.63 -2.39
CA GLY A 106 7.62 -26.59 -2.02
C GLY A 106 9.00 -26.77 -2.62
N GLU A 107 9.14 -27.67 -3.59
CA GLU A 107 10.36 -27.87 -4.36
C GLU A 107 10.18 -27.44 -5.82
N TYR A 108 11.25 -27.02 -6.46
CA TYR A 108 11.25 -26.73 -7.89
C TYR A 108 12.57 -27.09 -8.56
N THR A 109 12.48 -27.38 -9.85
CA THR A 109 13.65 -27.57 -10.71
C THR A 109 13.70 -26.49 -11.78
N ARG A 110 14.90 -26.07 -12.18
CA ARG A 110 15.09 -25.12 -13.28
C ARG A 110 16.04 -25.70 -14.32
N ALA A 111 15.53 -25.86 -15.53
CA ALA A 111 16.31 -26.21 -16.71
C ALA A 111 16.33 -24.99 -17.67
N LYS A 112 17.11 -25.08 -18.75
CA LYS A 112 17.26 -24.00 -19.73
C LYS A 112 15.92 -23.53 -20.32
N ASN A 113 15.02 -24.49 -20.65
CA ASN A 113 13.77 -24.22 -21.34
C ASN A 113 12.55 -24.73 -20.56
N ALA A 114 12.69 -25.03 -19.28
CA ALA A 114 11.58 -25.54 -18.47
C ALA A 114 11.82 -25.28 -16.98
N ILE A 115 10.72 -25.06 -16.26
CA ILE A 115 10.68 -25.07 -14.81
C ILE A 115 9.63 -26.10 -14.39
N ALA A 116 9.93 -26.95 -13.41
CA ALA A 116 8.92 -27.79 -12.80
C ALA A 116 8.78 -27.42 -11.34
N ILE A 117 7.57 -27.18 -10.88
CA ILE A 117 7.27 -26.71 -9.52
C ILE A 117 6.27 -27.67 -8.90
N TYR A 118 6.59 -28.16 -7.69
CA TYR A 118 5.62 -28.90 -6.89
C TYR A 118 4.89 -27.92 -5.97
N LEU A 119 3.71 -27.49 -6.40
CA LEU A 119 2.88 -26.51 -5.70
C LEU A 119 2.40 -27.07 -4.36
N ARG A 120 2.33 -26.20 -3.33
CA ARG A 120 1.71 -26.51 -2.05
C ARG A 120 0.20 -26.36 -2.13
N ALA A 121 -0.52 -27.18 -1.34
CA ALA A 121 -1.94 -27.00 -1.18
C ALA A 121 -2.25 -25.78 -0.33
N PHE A 122 -3.24 -24.98 -0.72
CA PHE A 122 -3.74 -23.85 0.06
C PHE A 122 -5.24 -23.63 -0.18
N GLN A 123 -5.84 -22.73 0.62
CA GLN A 123 -7.26 -22.41 0.53
C GLN A 123 -7.44 -20.89 0.63
N VAL A 124 -8.31 -20.34 -0.21
CA VAL A 124 -8.75 -18.94 -0.16
C VAL A 124 -10.28 -18.93 -0.11
N GLY A 125 -10.85 -18.52 1.02
CA GLY A 125 -12.29 -18.61 1.22
C GLY A 125 -12.81 -20.06 1.08
N ALA A 126 -13.79 -20.24 0.22
CA ALA A 126 -14.35 -21.54 -0.11
C ALA A 126 -13.53 -22.31 -1.16
N ARG A 127 -12.63 -21.64 -1.90
CA ARG A 127 -11.87 -22.26 -3.00
C ARG A 127 -10.62 -22.96 -2.45
N GLN A 128 -10.46 -24.21 -2.82
CA GLN A 128 -9.29 -25.03 -2.47
C GLN A 128 -8.38 -25.19 -3.69
N TYR A 129 -7.09 -25.10 -3.45
CA TYR A 129 -6.03 -25.31 -4.45
C TYR A 129 -5.22 -26.54 -4.00
N PRO A 130 -5.27 -27.65 -4.75
CA PRO A 130 -4.57 -28.87 -4.38
C PRO A 130 -3.07 -28.73 -4.55
N SER A 131 -2.32 -29.53 -3.82
CA SER A 131 -0.90 -29.70 -4.10
C SER A 131 -0.73 -30.51 -5.38
N GLU A 132 0.03 -29.95 -6.34
CA GLU A 132 0.24 -30.60 -7.64
C GLU A 132 1.59 -30.22 -8.25
N MET A 133 2.12 -31.11 -9.10
CA MET A 133 3.28 -30.84 -9.92
C MET A 133 2.85 -30.13 -11.19
N VAL A 134 3.40 -28.94 -11.45
CA VAL A 134 3.23 -28.23 -12.71
C VAL A 134 4.54 -28.10 -13.46
N ARG A 135 4.45 -28.16 -14.79
CA ARG A 135 5.57 -28.01 -15.71
C ARG A 135 5.34 -26.77 -16.56
N ILE A 136 6.30 -25.88 -16.54
CA ILE A 136 6.30 -24.61 -17.28
C ILE A 136 7.31 -24.75 -18.41
N ALA A 137 6.84 -24.65 -19.64
CA ALA A 137 7.70 -24.60 -20.82
C ALA A 137 8.11 -23.16 -21.08
N LEU A 138 9.40 -22.93 -21.39
CA LEU A 138 9.96 -21.60 -21.63
C LEU A 138 10.46 -21.48 -23.09
N GLN A 139 10.17 -20.34 -23.70
CA GLN A 139 10.78 -19.89 -24.94
C GLN A 139 11.51 -18.56 -24.69
N GLY A 140 12.82 -18.66 -24.40
CA GLY A 140 13.56 -17.54 -23.84
C GLY A 140 13.10 -17.25 -22.39
N THR A 141 12.64 -16.03 -22.14
CA THR A 141 12.01 -15.62 -20.87
C THR A 141 10.50 -15.80 -20.88
N ARG A 142 9.86 -16.02 -22.04
CA ARG A 142 8.43 -16.17 -22.16
C ARG A 142 7.96 -17.56 -21.73
N ILE A 143 6.92 -17.62 -20.91
CA ILE A 143 6.21 -18.85 -20.54
C ILE A 143 5.40 -19.29 -21.77
N ALA A 144 5.88 -20.35 -22.45
CA ALA A 144 5.24 -20.87 -23.66
C ALA A 144 4.00 -21.72 -23.34
N GLY A 145 3.93 -22.29 -22.14
CA GLY A 145 2.80 -23.09 -21.70
C GLY A 145 2.97 -23.63 -20.29
N VAL A 146 1.86 -23.95 -19.66
CA VAL A 146 1.76 -24.59 -18.35
C VAL A 146 1.05 -25.92 -18.54
N ALA A 147 1.56 -26.98 -17.93
CA ALA A 147 0.99 -28.33 -18.00
C ALA A 147 1.09 -29.03 -16.63
N ASP A 148 0.21 -30.00 -16.40
CA ASP A 148 0.31 -30.88 -15.24
C ASP A 148 1.46 -31.91 -15.34
N SER A 149 1.58 -32.77 -14.34
CA SER A 149 2.60 -33.83 -14.30
C SER A 149 2.51 -34.82 -15.47
N PHE A 150 1.35 -34.96 -16.10
CA PHE A 150 1.08 -35.85 -17.23
C PHE A 150 1.27 -35.18 -18.59
N GLY A 151 1.56 -33.85 -18.59
CA GLY A 151 1.71 -33.09 -19.83
C GLY A 151 0.40 -32.53 -20.39
N VAL A 152 -0.70 -32.60 -19.64
CA VAL A 152 -1.97 -32.00 -20.04
C VAL A 152 -1.89 -30.49 -19.83
N ALA A 153 -2.17 -29.73 -20.89
CA ALA A 153 -2.13 -28.27 -20.86
C ALA A 153 -3.15 -27.70 -19.85
N LYS A 154 -2.72 -26.71 -19.07
CA LYS A 154 -3.53 -25.93 -18.13
C LYS A 154 -3.57 -24.47 -18.58
N SER A 155 -4.68 -23.79 -18.34
CA SER A 155 -4.79 -22.35 -18.58
C SER A 155 -3.87 -21.56 -17.65
N ASP A 156 -3.79 -22.03 -16.40
CA ASP A 156 -3.00 -21.39 -15.33
C ASP A 156 -2.61 -22.40 -14.25
N ALA A 157 -1.68 -22.00 -13.40
CA ALA A 157 -1.40 -22.64 -12.13
C ALA A 157 -1.26 -21.54 -11.07
N MET A 158 -1.60 -21.85 -9.81
CA MET A 158 -1.63 -20.85 -8.74
C MET A 158 -0.62 -21.18 -7.65
N LEU A 159 0.28 -20.23 -7.36
CA LEU A 159 1.08 -20.24 -6.12
C LEU A 159 0.27 -19.70 -4.95
N GLU A 160 0.58 -20.19 -3.77
CA GLU A 160 -0.03 -19.74 -2.53
C GLU A 160 0.23 -18.23 -2.28
N PRO A 161 -0.71 -17.54 -1.61
CA PRO A 161 -0.56 -16.12 -1.31
C PRO A 161 0.51 -15.86 -0.24
N GLU A 162 1.19 -14.72 -0.35
CA GLU A 162 2.19 -14.25 0.61
C GLU A 162 1.55 -13.55 1.81
N VAL A 163 2.21 -13.59 2.96
CA VAL A 163 1.83 -12.75 4.11
C VAL A 163 2.33 -11.33 3.87
N ILE A 164 1.40 -10.37 3.69
CA ILE A 164 1.68 -8.95 3.46
C ILE A 164 1.50 -8.07 4.69
N GLY A 165 0.88 -8.57 5.73
CA GLY A 165 0.61 -7.84 6.96
C GLY A 165 -0.02 -8.66 8.06
N ARG A 166 -0.29 -8.00 9.19
CA ARG A 166 -0.98 -8.55 10.36
C ARG A 166 -2.03 -7.58 10.87
N LEU A 167 -3.14 -8.10 11.42
CA LEU A 167 -4.31 -7.33 11.85
C LEU A 167 -4.11 -6.64 13.21
N LEU A 168 -3.02 -5.92 13.43
CA LEU A 168 -2.87 -5.09 14.62
C LEU A 168 -2.59 -3.65 14.24
N PRO A 169 -3.32 -2.69 14.82
CA PRO A 169 -2.98 -1.28 14.69
C PRO A 169 -1.56 -1.04 15.20
N GLY A 170 -0.68 -0.51 14.35
CA GLY A 170 0.70 -0.15 14.70
C GLY A 170 1.71 -1.29 14.79
N ALA A 171 1.34 -2.55 14.47
CA ALA A 171 2.33 -3.61 14.31
C ALA A 171 3.00 -3.51 12.94
N PRO A 172 4.34 -3.66 12.84
CA PRO A 172 5.01 -3.75 11.55
C PRO A 172 4.46 -4.93 10.75
N ALA A 173 4.19 -4.70 9.48
CA ALA A 173 3.52 -5.64 8.58
C ALA A 173 4.24 -6.99 8.44
N GLU A 174 5.53 -7.04 8.76
CA GLU A 174 6.35 -8.23 8.58
C GLU A 174 7.18 -8.54 9.81
N ARG A 175 6.62 -9.36 10.69
CA ARG A 175 7.36 -9.96 11.79
C ARG A 175 7.74 -11.39 11.38
N VAL A 176 8.97 -11.57 10.97
CA VAL A 176 9.56 -12.91 10.84
C VAL A 176 9.98 -13.35 12.23
N GLU A 177 9.31 -14.36 12.80
CA GLU A 177 9.72 -14.93 14.07
C GLU A 177 10.55 -16.19 13.87
N VAL A 178 11.57 -16.33 14.70
CA VAL A 178 12.42 -17.53 14.75
C VAL A 178 12.40 -18.11 16.15
N GLN A 179 12.49 -19.43 16.25
CA GLN A 179 12.69 -20.13 17.51
C GLN A 179 14.19 -20.28 17.78
N LEU A 180 14.61 -20.25 19.04
CA LEU A 180 16.03 -20.37 19.41
C LEU A 180 16.68 -21.63 18.83
N GLY A 181 15.93 -22.73 18.78
CA GLY A 181 16.42 -24.01 18.24
C GLY A 181 16.77 -24.00 16.75
N GLN A 182 16.28 -23.02 16.00
CA GLN A 182 16.55 -22.84 14.57
C GLN A 182 17.84 -22.05 14.31
N LEU A 183 18.37 -21.39 15.34
CA LEU A 183 19.48 -20.45 15.19
C LEU A 183 20.85 -21.14 15.34
N LYS A 184 21.82 -20.65 14.58
CA LYS A 184 23.20 -21.12 14.71
C LYS A 184 23.77 -20.81 16.11
N PRO A 185 24.46 -21.72 16.78
CA PRO A 185 24.99 -21.52 18.13
C PRO A 185 25.89 -20.29 18.28
N TYR A 186 26.66 -19.91 17.26
CA TYR A 186 27.53 -18.74 17.32
C TYR A 186 26.74 -17.41 17.35
N LEU A 187 25.55 -17.35 16.78
CA LEU A 187 24.71 -16.14 16.84
C LEU A 187 24.18 -15.94 18.27
N VAL A 188 23.58 -16.99 18.85
CA VAL A 188 23.00 -16.90 20.21
C VAL A 188 24.10 -16.65 21.25
N LYS A 189 25.18 -17.43 21.20
CA LYS A 189 26.32 -17.27 22.13
C LYS A 189 27.05 -15.93 21.92
N GLY A 190 27.15 -15.46 20.67
CA GLY A 190 27.74 -14.16 20.34
C GLY A 190 26.92 -13.01 20.86
N LEU A 191 25.59 -13.07 20.73
CA LEU A 191 24.67 -12.09 21.31
C LEU A 191 24.83 -12.01 22.82
N LEU A 192 24.80 -13.16 23.51
CA LEU A 192 24.97 -13.23 24.95
C LEU A 192 26.35 -12.71 25.40
N ALA A 193 27.41 -13.07 24.70
CA ALA A 193 28.76 -12.61 25.02
C ALA A 193 28.92 -11.09 24.88
N ASN A 194 28.23 -10.46 23.91
CA ASN A 194 28.29 -9.02 23.67
C ASN A 194 27.31 -8.21 24.54
N GLU A 195 26.08 -8.68 24.74
CA GLU A 195 25.01 -7.93 25.39
C GLU A 195 24.83 -8.29 26.86
N ASP A 196 24.91 -9.60 27.23
CA ASP A 196 24.61 -10.03 28.58
C ASP A 196 25.23 -11.41 28.90
N ARG A 197 26.51 -11.43 29.22
CA ARG A 197 27.29 -12.67 29.43
C ARG A 197 26.68 -13.58 30.49
N TYR A 198 26.08 -13.03 31.55
CA TYR A 198 25.53 -13.76 32.69
C TYR A 198 24.01 -13.87 32.65
N PHE A 199 23.36 -13.67 31.49
CA PHE A 199 21.92 -13.64 31.28
C PHE A 199 21.16 -14.77 31.99
N TYR A 200 21.67 -16.01 31.93
CA TYR A 200 21.02 -17.17 32.56
C TYR A 200 21.17 -17.23 34.09
N TYR A 201 22.03 -16.41 34.70
CA TYR A 201 22.39 -16.49 36.11
C TYR A 201 21.79 -15.38 36.99
N HIS A 202 21.24 -14.33 36.39
CA HIS A 202 20.65 -13.23 37.19
C HIS A 202 19.16 -13.07 36.90
N PRO A 203 18.34 -12.58 37.85
CA PRO A 203 16.89 -12.36 37.71
C PRO A 203 16.57 -11.00 37.08
N GLY A 204 17.03 -10.74 35.84
CA GLY A 204 16.77 -9.50 35.11
C GLY A 204 17.60 -8.28 35.48
N ILE A 205 18.33 -8.34 36.58
CA ILE A 205 19.29 -7.31 37.05
C ILE A 205 20.61 -8.02 37.33
N ASP A 206 21.70 -7.57 36.74
CA ASP A 206 23.05 -8.06 37.03
C ASP A 206 23.77 -7.12 37.98
N PRO A 207 23.87 -7.45 39.29
CA PRO A 207 24.53 -6.62 40.28
C PRO A 207 26.04 -6.50 40.07
N ILE A 208 26.69 -7.54 39.48
CA ILE A 208 28.11 -7.53 39.18
C ILE A 208 28.40 -6.48 38.11
N ARG A 209 27.61 -6.49 37.04
CA ARG A 209 27.74 -5.53 35.94
C ARG A 209 27.46 -4.09 36.36
N ILE A 210 26.57 -3.88 37.30
CA ILE A 210 26.32 -2.52 37.90
C ILE A 210 27.56 -2.03 38.61
N VAL A 211 28.22 -2.90 39.41
CA VAL A 211 29.46 -2.56 40.12
C VAL A 211 30.62 -2.32 39.14
N GLU A 212 30.79 -3.18 38.13
CA GLU A 212 31.79 -3.00 37.08
C GLU A 212 31.60 -1.68 36.32
N ALA A 213 30.35 -1.35 35.94
CA ALA A 213 30.04 -0.08 35.28
C ALA A 213 30.34 1.12 36.20
N ALA A 214 29.99 1.08 37.46
CA ALA A 214 30.29 2.13 38.42
C ALA A 214 31.82 2.35 38.60
N ILE A 215 32.61 1.27 38.61
CA ILE A 215 34.09 1.37 38.71
C ILE A 215 34.65 1.94 37.41
N SER A 216 34.12 1.52 36.25
CA SER A 216 34.54 2.03 34.93
C SER A 216 34.20 3.51 34.74
N ASP A 217 33.01 3.95 35.18
CA ASP A 217 32.55 5.34 35.10
C ASP A 217 33.41 6.24 36.00
N PHE A 218 33.74 5.75 37.21
CA PHE A 218 34.64 6.45 38.13
C PHE A 218 36.06 6.62 37.53
N ARG A 219 36.56 5.62 36.81
CA ARG A 219 37.87 5.68 36.16
C ARG A 219 37.94 6.50 34.88
N SER A 220 36.86 6.50 34.08
CA SER A 220 36.84 7.13 32.76
C SER A 220 36.24 8.53 32.73
N GLN A 221 35.64 9.02 33.82
CA GLN A 221 34.89 10.28 33.92
C GLN A 221 33.82 10.45 32.82
N ARG A 222 33.36 9.35 32.27
CA ARG A 222 32.27 9.29 31.26
C ARG A 222 31.23 8.31 31.76
N LEU A 223 29.94 8.69 31.63
CA LEU A 223 28.82 7.78 31.91
C LEU A 223 28.86 6.63 30.92
N ALA A 224 29.32 5.45 31.35
CA ALA A 224 29.39 4.28 30.49
C ALA A 224 27.97 3.75 30.20
N GLN A 225 27.57 3.78 28.95
CA GLN A 225 26.38 3.08 28.47
C GLN A 225 26.71 1.59 28.40
N GLY A 226 26.22 0.75 29.31
CA GLY A 226 26.50 -0.68 29.21
C GLY A 226 25.98 -1.56 30.34
N ALA A 227 25.36 -1.00 31.39
CA ALA A 227 24.89 -1.73 32.57
C ALA A 227 23.48 -2.36 32.44
N SER A 228 22.77 -2.20 31.34
CA SER A 228 21.43 -2.76 31.17
C SER A 228 21.49 -4.20 30.68
N THR A 229 20.70 -5.09 31.31
CA THR A 229 20.57 -6.50 30.91
C THR A 229 19.67 -6.67 29.67
N LEU A 230 19.71 -7.85 29.03
CA LEU A 230 18.80 -8.21 27.92
C LEU A 230 17.33 -8.09 28.33
N THR A 231 16.97 -8.54 29.55
CA THR A 231 15.59 -8.40 30.06
C THR A 231 15.17 -6.95 30.21
N GLN A 232 16.07 -6.05 30.65
CA GLN A 232 15.78 -4.62 30.72
C GLN A 232 15.67 -3.99 29.32
N GLN A 233 16.46 -4.44 28.36
CA GLN A 233 16.34 -3.99 26.98
C GLN A 233 15.02 -4.45 26.36
N LEU A 234 14.62 -5.72 26.58
CA LEU A 234 13.31 -6.21 26.18
C LEU A 234 12.17 -5.44 26.86
N ALA A 235 12.29 -5.13 28.16
CA ALA A 235 11.29 -4.35 28.88
C ALA A 235 10.99 -3.00 28.21
N ARG A 236 11.98 -2.37 27.56
CA ARG A 236 11.79 -1.10 26.83
C ARG A 236 10.84 -1.25 25.65
N THR A 237 10.76 -2.41 25.01
CA THR A 237 9.85 -2.63 23.87
C THR A 237 8.38 -2.70 24.30
N PHE A 238 8.11 -2.91 25.60
CA PHE A 238 6.78 -2.88 26.23
C PHE A 238 6.38 -1.51 26.78
N MET A 239 7.22 -0.48 26.60
CA MET A 239 7.00 0.87 27.15
C MET A 239 6.83 1.89 26.02
N GLU A 240 5.96 2.88 26.21
CA GLU A 240 5.80 3.99 25.26
C GLU A 240 7.08 4.83 25.13
N ARG A 241 7.43 5.22 23.91
CA ARG A 241 8.70 5.90 23.56
C ARG A 241 8.86 7.32 24.12
N ARG A 242 7.84 7.93 24.72
CA ARG A 242 7.77 9.39 24.99
C ARG A 242 8.35 9.88 26.32
N GLU A 243 8.68 9.04 27.29
CA GLU A 243 9.12 9.50 28.63
C GLU A 243 10.64 9.45 28.81
N ARG A 244 11.25 10.62 29.02
CA ARG A 244 12.63 10.76 29.50
C ARG A 244 12.62 11.22 30.98
N SER A 245 12.53 10.29 31.93
CA SER A 245 12.55 10.63 33.37
C SER A 245 13.14 9.51 34.22
N PHE A 246 13.47 9.80 35.48
CA PHE A 246 13.89 8.80 36.48
C PHE A 246 12.78 7.75 36.72
N SER A 247 11.52 8.14 36.62
CA SER A 247 10.37 7.24 36.71
C SER A 247 10.40 6.15 35.64
N ARG A 248 10.90 6.47 34.43
CA ARG A 248 11.08 5.51 33.36
C ARG A 248 12.03 4.36 33.71
N LYS A 249 13.17 4.66 34.36
CA LYS A 249 14.14 3.61 34.74
C LYS A 249 13.56 2.68 35.80
N PHE A 250 12.80 3.23 36.75
CA PHE A 250 12.09 2.43 37.76
C PHE A 250 11.03 1.53 37.08
N ARG A 251 10.25 2.05 36.16
CA ARG A 251 9.26 1.29 35.41
C ARG A 251 9.91 0.19 34.53
N GLU A 252 11.05 0.49 33.89
CA GLU A 252 11.84 -0.49 33.11
C GLU A 252 12.27 -1.67 34.01
N LEU A 253 12.76 -1.39 35.25
CA LEU A 253 13.12 -2.43 36.20
C LEU A 253 11.91 -3.24 36.68
N ALA A 254 10.78 -2.59 36.91
CA ALA A 254 9.54 -3.26 37.30
C ALA A 254 9.00 -4.16 36.19
N VAL A 255 9.00 -3.69 34.94
CA VAL A 255 8.61 -4.51 33.78
C VAL A 255 9.59 -5.67 33.59
N ALA A 256 10.90 -5.46 33.72
CA ALA A 256 11.89 -6.52 33.62
C ALA A 256 11.67 -7.60 34.69
N ALA A 257 11.34 -7.21 35.93
CA ALA A 257 11.00 -8.16 36.99
C ALA A 257 9.73 -8.97 36.69
N VAL A 258 8.70 -8.33 36.11
CA VAL A 258 7.48 -9.01 35.68
C VAL A 258 7.78 -10.01 34.55
N LEU A 259 8.61 -9.64 33.56
CA LEU A 259 9.03 -10.54 32.49
C LEU A 259 9.76 -11.79 33.02
N GLU A 260 10.67 -11.62 34.00
CA GLU A 260 11.41 -12.72 34.62
C GLU A 260 10.50 -13.66 35.46
N ILE A 261 9.43 -13.12 36.03
CA ILE A 261 8.42 -13.93 36.77
C ILE A 261 7.53 -14.70 35.77
N ARG A 262 7.20 -14.10 34.62
CA ARG A 262 6.20 -14.60 33.68
C ARG A 262 6.78 -15.54 32.63
N LEU A 263 8.03 -15.34 32.21
CA LEU A 263 8.68 -16.03 31.10
C LEU A 263 9.94 -16.76 31.57
N ARG A 264 10.23 -17.88 30.93
CA ARG A 264 11.52 -18.58 31.11
C ARG A 264 12.63 -17.81 30.38
N LYS A 265 13.88 -18.02 30.76
CA LYS A 265 15.03 -17.37 30.14
C LYS A 265 15.09 -17.54 28.63
N ASP A 266 14.82 -18.74 28.14
CA ASP A 266 14.78 -19.01 26.70
C ASP A 266 13.68 -18.22 26.01
N GLU A 267 12.50 -18.09 26.62
CA GLU A 267 11.39 -17.30 26.08
C GLU A 267 11.71 -15.79 26.08
N ILE A 268 12.42 -15.29 27.10
CA ILE A 268 12.90 -13.90 27.13
C ILE A 268 13.91 -13.65 26.00
N LEU A 269 14.87 -14.57 25.81
CA LEU A 269 15.89 -14.46 24.77
C LEU A 269 15.30 -14.55 23.37
N GLU A 270 14.38 -15.48 23.14
CA GLU A 270 13.67 -15.62 21.89
C GLU A 270 12.89 -14.37 21.54
N ARG A 271 12.12 -13.84 22.50
CA ARG A 271 11.41 -12.57 22.31
C ARG A 271 12.35 -11.39 22.07
N TYR A 272 13.48 -11.34 22.77
CA TYR A 272 14.47 -10.30 22.56
C TYR A 272 14.99 -10.31 21.12
N ILE A 273 15.37 -11.48 20.60
CA ILE A 273 15.85 -11.64 19.23
C ILE A 273 14.79 -11.21 18.22
N ASN A 274 13.52 -11.50 18.51
CA ASN A 274 12.38 -11.19 17.62
C ASN A 274 11.88 -9.73 17.76
N ASP A 275 12.18 -9.02 18.88
CA ASP A 275 11.57 -7.72 19.18
C ASP A 275 12.57 -6.57 19.26
N VAL A 276 13.89 -6.83 19.30
CA VAL A 276 14.89 -5.78 19.47
C VAL A 276 14.87 -4.79 18.31
N PRO A 277 14.81 -3.46 18.55
CA PRO A 277 14.84 -2.47 17.47
C PRO A 277 16.17 -2.51 16.71
N MET A 278 16.12 -2.71 15.41
CA MET A 278 17.28 -2.84 14.51
C MET A 278 17.47 -1.66 13.56
N GLY A 279 16.68 -0.58 13.72
CA GLY A 279 16.74 0.61 12.89
C GLY A 279 15.45 0.89 12.16
N GLU A 280 15.59 1.59 11.04
CA GLU A 280 14.47 1.92 10.15
C GLU A 280 14.95 1.92 8.71
N TYR A 281 14.04 1.60 7.79
CA TYR A 281 14.27 1.75 6.36
C TYR A 281 13.06 2.43 5.74
N GLU A 282 13.35 3.48 4.98
CA GLU A 282 12.31 4.29 4.34
C GLU A 282 11.16 4.62 5.32
N GLY A 283 11.58 4.96 6.57
CA GLY A 283 10.65 5.30 7.64
C GLY A 283 9.91 4.14 8.30
N THR A 284 10.15 2.90 7.87
CA THR A 284 9.56 1.72 8.51
C THR A 284 10.51 1.16 9.55
N PRO A 285 10.07 0.97 10.81
CA PRO A 285 10.88 0.33 11.83
C PRO A 285 11.26 -1.10 11.43
N ILE A 286 12.52 -1.47 11.63
CA ILE A 286 13.02 -2.83 11.56
C ILE A 286 13.06 -3.35 12.99
N ASP A 287 12.13 -4.24 13.34
CA ASP A 287 12.04 -4.84 14.66
C ASP A 287 12.42 -6.33 14.60
N GLY A 288 13.40 -6.71 15.41
CA GLY A 288 13.95 -8.05 15.47
C GLY A 288 15.13 -8.32 14.53
N MET A 289 16.01 -9.19 14.97
CA MET A 289 17.17 -9.64 14.18
C MET A 289 16.76 -10.44 12.93
N PRO A 290 15.67 -11.25 12.93
CA PRO A 290 15.23 -11.96 11.73
C PRO A 290 14.86 -11.03 10.59
N GLN A 291 14.11 -9.99 10.90
CA GLN A 291 13.74 -8.98 9.92
C GLN A 291 14.97 -8.22 9.42
N ALA A 292 15.89 -7.87 10.30
CA ALA A 292 17.14 -7.22 9.93
C ALA A 292 18.02 -8.11 9.03
N ALA A 293 18.07 -9.43 9.26
CA ALA A 293 18.82 -10.36 8.42
C ALA A 293 18.28 -10.42 7.00
N ARG A 294 16.96 -10.51 6.83
CA ARG A 294 16.33 -10.44 5.52
C ARG A 294 16.55 -9.08 4.87
N TYR A 295 16.47 -8.05 5.67
CA TYR A 295 16.55 -6.69 5.20
C TYR A 295 17.94 -6.28 4.70
N PHE A 296 19.01 -6.65 5.43
CA PHE A 296 20.37 -6.27 5.07
C PHE A 296 21.08 -7.31 4.20
N PHE A 297 20.72 -8.59 4.34
CA PHE A 297 21.47 -9.69 3.72
C PHE A 297 20.62 -10.58 2.81
N ASN A 298 19.31 -10.37 2.74
CA ASN A 298 18.36 -11.24 2.04
C ASN A 298 18.50 -12.71 2.47
N LYS A 299 18.62 -12.96 3.78
CA LYS A 299 18.81 -14.29 4.36
C LYS A 299 17.89 -14.49 5.55
N ASP A 300 17.50 -15.72 5.77
CA ASP A 300 16.93 -16.10 7.06
C ASP A 300 17.99 -16.00 8.15
N LEU A 301 17.55 -15.64 9.38
CA LEU A 301 18.48 -15.49 10.51
C LEU A 301 19.24 -16.79 10.84
N SER A 302 18.67 -17.93 10.51
CA SER A 302 19.33 -19.26 10.61
C SER A 302 20.48 -19.46 9.62
N GLU A 303 20.57 -18.65 8.57
CA GLU A 303 21.54 -18.80 7.47
C GLU A 303 22.67 -17.77 7.50
N VAL A 304 22.56 -16.76 8.38
CA VAL A 304 23.58 -15.70 8.47
C VAL A 304 24.95 -16.26 8.83
N THR A 305 25.98 -15.76 8.17
CA THR A 305 27.39 -16.09 8.45
C THR A 305 27.86 -15.46 9.77
N PRO A 306 28.99 -15.89 10.35
CA PRO A 306 29.56 -15.25 11.55
C PRO A 306 29.81 -13.74 11.39
N ALA A 307 30.20 -13.28 10.20
CA ALA A 307 30.39 -11.85 9.91
C ALA A 307 29.07 -11.08 9.90
N GLU A 308 28.02 -11.63 9.28
CA GLU A 308 26.68 -11.05 9.26
C GLU A 308 26.04 -11.07 10.65
N ALA A 309 26.17 -12.19 11.40
CA ALA A 309 25.70 -12.27 12.79
C ALA A 309 26.34 -11.19 13.67
N ALA A 310 27.66 -10.99 13.57
CA ALA A 310 28.37 -9.95 14.31
C ALA A 310 27.95 -8.53 13.88
N THR A 311 27.59 -8.34 12.62
CA THR A 311 27.02 -7.07 12.11
C THR A 311 25.69 -6.77 12.78
N LEU A 312 24.75 -7.74 12.76
CA LEU A 312 23.43 -7.57 13.40
C LEU A 312 23.56 -7.32 14.91
N ILE A 313 24.38 -8.10 15.61
CA ILE A 313 24.66 -7.90 17.05
C ILE A 313 25.23 -6.50 17.30
N GLY A 314 26.13 -6.05 16.43
CA GLY A 314 26.76 -4.73 16.56
C GLY A 314 25.77 -3.57 16.40
N MET A 315 24.78 -3.72 15.55
CA MET A 315 23.75 -2.72 15.31
C MET A 315 22.84 -2.46 16.50
N ILE A 316 22.59 -3.45 17.36
CA ILE A 316 21.65 -3.35 18.51
C ILE A 316 21.93 -2.12 19.37
N GLN A 317 23.19 -1.78 19.59
CA GLN A 317 23.61 -0.68 20.47
C GLN A 317 23.15 0.70 19.96
N ALA A 318 23.26 0.94 18.64
CA ALA A 318 22.90 2.20 18.00
C ALA A 318 22.57 1.92 16.53
N PRO A 319 21.34 1.43 16.23
CA PRO A 319 20.98 0.97 14.88
C PRO A 319 21.20 2.01 13.79
N THR A 320 20.83 3.26 14.04
CA THR A 320 21.01 4.35 13.05
C THR A 320 22.49 4.67 12.80
N LEU A 321 23.36 4.58 13.83
CA LEU A 321 24.79 4.88 13.70
C LEU A 321 25.57 3.76 13.00
N TYR A 322 25.09 2.52 13.17
CA TYR A 322 25.74 1.33 12.65
C TYR A 322 24.97 0.69 11.48
N ASP A 323 24.06 1.45 10.88
CA ASP A 323 23.39 1.05 9.65
C ASP A 323 24.43 0.85 8.53
N PRO A 324 24.58 -0.36 7.99
CA PRO A 324 25.63 -0.66 7.02
C PRO A 324 25.46 0.05 5.66
N ARG A 325 24.25 0.54 5.35
CA ARG A 325 23.97 1.30 4.13
C ARG A 325 24.36 2.76 4.28
N ARG A 326 24.03 3.36 5.44
CA ARG A 326 24.26 4.77 5.73
C ARG A 326 25.67 5.05 6.24
N HIS A 327 26.23 4.10 7.01
CA HIS A 327 27.49 4.26 7.74
C HIS A 327 28.38 3.00 7.68
N PRO A 328 28.79 2.53 6.48
CA PRO A 328 29.48 1.25 6.28
C PRO A 328 30.78 1.13 7.10
N ASP A 329 31.56 2.20 7.22
CA ASP A 329 32.83 2.18 7.98
C ASP A 329 32.58 2.06 9.50
N SER A 330 31.59 2.75 10.04
CA SER A 330 31.23 2.66 11.45
C SER A 330 30.68 1.28 11.78
N CYS A 331 29.85 0.73 10.87
CA CYS A 331 29.32 -0.62 10.97
C CYS A 331 30.43 -1.66 10.96
N ARG A 332 31.38 -1.58 10.01
CA ARG A 332 32.54 -2.49 9.93
C ARG A 332 33.36 -2.48 11.20
N LYS A 333 33.73 -1.31 11.72
CA LYS A 333 34.49 -1.19 12.99
C LYS A 333 33.73 -1.81 14.17
N ARG A 334 32.42 -1.62 14.22
CA ARG A 334 31.59 -2.20 15.28
C ARG A 334 31.47 -3.71 15.14
N ARG A 335 31.25 -4.24 13.93
CA ARG A 335 31.28 -5.68 13.62
C ARG A 335 32.59 -6.33 14.09
N ASP A 336 33.72 -5.74 13.72
CA ASP A 336 35.04 -6.29 14.09
C ASP A 336 35.24 -6.30 15.61
N SER A 337 34.71 -5.30 16.32
CA SER A 337 34.70 -5.28 17.79
C SER A 337 33.88 -6.43 18.37
N VAL A 338 32.69 -6.71 17.78
CA VAL A 338 31.83 -7.85 18.20
C VAL A 338 32.53 -9.19 17.91
N LEU A 339 33.11 -9.36 16.72
CA LEU A 339 33.89 -10.57 16.38
C LEU A 339 35.02 -10.80 17.39
N ALA A 340 35.72 -9.75 17.81
CA ALA A 340 36.78 -9.86 18.83
C ALA A 340 36.21 -10.28 20.20
N VAL A 341 35.00 -9.83 20.56
CA VAL A 341 34.29 -10.31 21.78
C VAL A 341 33.94 -11.79 21.64
N MET A 342 33.38 -12.20 20.51
CA MET A 342 33.00 -13.59 20.26
C MET A 342 34.21 -14.53 20.30
N LYS A 343 35.35 -14.13 19.73
CA LYS A 343 36.61 -14.87 19.82
C LYS A 343 37.08 -15.02 21.28
N ARG A 344 37.17 -13.92 22.05
CA ARG A 344 37.57 -13.93 23.46
C ARG A 344 36.64 -14.77 24.33
N ALA A 345 35.38 -14.87 23.99
CA ALA A 345 34.39 -15.70 24.68
C ALA A 345 34.44 -17.18 24.25
N GLY A 346 35.31 -17.55 23.32
CA GLY A 346 35.41 -18.93 22.82
C GLY A 346 34.25 -19.35 21.91
N VAL A 347 33.50 -18.39 21.36
CA VAL A 347 32.36 -18.61 20.45
C VAL A 347 32.88 -18.90 19.02
N LEU A 348 33.98 -18.26 18.65
CA LEU A 348 34.67 -18.44 17.37
C LEU A 348 36.13 -18.92 17.62
N ASP A 349 36.58 -19.84 16.81
CA ASP A 349 37.99 -20.19 16.72
C ASP A 349 38.78 -19.14 15.91
N ASP A 350 40.10 -19.27 15.90
CA ASP A 350 41.02 -18.33 15.25
C ASP A 350 40.82 -18.27 13.73
N ALA A 351 40.54 -19.41 13.11
CA ALA A 351 40.35 -19.51 11.66
C ALA A 351 39.05 -18.82 11.24
N THR A 352 37.94 -19.14 11.91
CA THR A 352 36.62 -18.52 11.67
C THR A 352 36.64 -17.02 11.94
N TYR A 353 37.30 -16.60 13.03
CA TYR A 353 37.47 -15.17 13.34
C TYR A 353 38.22 -14.45 12.21
N THR A 354 39.36 -14.99 11.76
CA THR A 354 40.17 -14.35 10.72
C THR A 354 39.41 -14.26 9.39
N ALA A 355 38.68 -15.32 9.02
CA ALA A 355 37.86 -15.35 7.83
C ALA A 355 36.72 -14.31 7.93
N ALA A 356 36.01 -14.23 9.08
CA ALA A 356 34.91 -13.31 9.28
C ALA A 356 35.33 -11.84 9.25
N VAL A 357 36.51 -11.49 9.79
CA VAL A 357 37.06 -10.11 9.72
C VAL A 357 37.44 -9.75 8.29
N ALA A 358 38.01 -10.68 7.53
CA ALA A 358 38.41 -10.48 6.13
C ALA A 358 37.20 -10.35 5.18
N THR A 359 36.02 -10.87 5.55
CA THR A 359 34.82 -10.86 4.72
C THR A 359 34.25 -9.42 4.67
N PRO A 360 34.07 -8.82 3.47
CA PRO A 360 33.39 -7.53 3.36
C PRO A 360 31.91 -7.65 3.74
N ILE A 361 31.35 -6.59 4.29
CA ILE A 361 29.89 -6.51 4.52
C ILE A 361 29.23 -6.30 3.16
N GLN A 362 28.61 -7.34 2.64
CA GLN A 362 27.83 -7.28 1.40
C GLN A 362 26.37 -7.03 1.77
N ILE A 363 25.87 -5.87 1.38
CA ILE A 363 24.46 -5.52 1.52
C ILE A 363 23.79 -5.89 0.20
N THR A 364 22.80 -6.75 0.27
CA THR A 364 21.90 -7.01 -0.84
C THR A 364 20.82 -5.94 -0.89
N LYS A 365 20.30 -5.63 -2.09
CA LYS A 365 19.00 -4.93 -2.16
C LYS A 365 18.03 -5.79 -1.36
N PRO A 366 17.25 -5.25 -0.40
CA PRO A 366 16.29 -6.10 0.30
C PRO A 366 15.49 -6.84 -0.77
N PRO A 367 15.13 -8.11 -0.54
CA PRO A 367 14.03 -8.66 -1.29
C PRO A 367 12.92 -7.64 -1.07
N GLY A 368 12.31 -7.19 -2.13
CA GLY A 368 11.29 -6.16 -1.99
C GLY A 368 10.27 -6.64 -0.98
N LEU A 369 10.47 -6.27 0.25
CA LEU A 369 9.48 -6.31 1.32
C LEU A 369 8.44 -5.29 0.90
N ARG A 370 7.58 -5.74 0.02
CA ARG A 370 6.55 -4.99 -0.66
C ARG A 370 5.44 -4.75 0.33
N ARG A 371 5.76 -3.90 1.31
CA ARG A 371 4.80 -3.46 2.29
C ARG A 371 3.80 -2.58 1.57
N ALA A 372 2.54 -2.94 1.71
CA ALA A 372 1.41 -2.12 1.32
C ALA A 372 0.73 -1.55 2.58
N PRO A 373 1.39 -0.69 3.39
CA PRO A 373 0.84 -0.30 4.68
C PRO A 373 -0.48 0.45 4.56
N TYR A 374 -0.66 1.28 3.55
CA TYR A 374 -1.93 1.94 3.27
C TYR A 374 -3.03 0.94 2.92
N PHE A 375 -2.69 -0.09 2.15
CA PHE A 375 -3.63 -1.15 1.80
C PHE A 375 -3.97 -2.05 3.00
N THR A 376 -2.98 -2.42 3.82
CA THR A 376 -3.21 -3.24 5.02
C THR A 376 -4.04 -2.50 6.06
N ASP A 377 -3.88 -1.19 6.21
CA ASP A 377 -4.75 -0.38 7.06
C ASP A 377 -6.17 -0.31 6.51
N PHE A 378 -6.32 -0.13 5.20
CA PHE A 378 -7.61 -0.15 4.51
C PHE A 378 -8.32 -1.50 4.73
N VAL A 379 -7.61 -2.61 4.57
CA VAL A 379 -8.11 -3.96 4.84
C VAL A 379 -8.49 -4.15 6.31
N THR A 380 -7.66 -3.69 7.23
CA THR A 380 -7.92 -3.79 8.68
C THR A 380 -9.18 -3.04 9.08
N ALA A 381 -9.36 -1.83 8.54
CA ALA A 381 -10.57 -1.03 8.75
C ALA A 381 -11.82 -1.72 8.18
N PHE A 382 -11.71 -2.38 7.03
CA PHE A 382 -12.79 -3.16 6.45
C PHE A 382 -13.17 -4.36 7.33
N VAL A 383 -12.18 -5.17 7.75
CA VAL A 383 -12.42 -6.35 8.59
C VAL A 383 -13.14 -5.99 9.88
N GLY A 384 -12.76 -4.87 10.52
CA GLY A 384 -13.42 -4.39 11.73
C GLY A 384 -14.91 -4.01 11.58
N ARG A 385 -15.43 -3.97 10.35
CA ARG A 385 -16.81 -3.58 10.02
C ARG A 385 -17.64 -4.68 9.37
N ILE A 386 -17.08 -5.87 9.21
CA ILE A 386 -17.83 -7.03 8.70
C ILE A 386 -19.03 -7.25 9.64
N PRO A 387 -20.25 -7.31 9.11
CA PRO A 387 -21.45 -7.55 9.92
C PRO A 387 -21.33 -8.82 10.74
N GLY A 388 -21.57 -8.71 12.06
CA GLY A 388 -21.45 -9.84 12.99
C GLY A 388 -20.03 -10.17 13.45
N PHE A 389 -19.02 -9.39 13.03
CA PHE A 389 -17.67 -9.54 13.56
C PHE A 389 -17.62 -9.01 15.01
N ASP A 390 -17.09 -9.82 15.91
CA ASP A 390 -17.08 -9.55 17.37
C ASP A 390 -15.91 -8.64 17.83
N GLY A 391 -15.09 -8.17 16.89
CA GLY A 391 -13.89 -7.37 17.16
C GLY A 391 -12.66 -8.18 17.58
N HIS A 392 -12.73 -9.50 17.60
CA HIS A 392 -11.61 -10.36 17.94
C HIS A 392 -10.80 -10.71 16.69
N PHE A 393 -9.65 -10.06 16.52
CA PHE A 393 -8.75 -10.28 15.38
C PHE A 393 -7.84 -11.52 15.53
N GLU A 394 -7.96 -12.27 16.61
CA GLU A 394 -7.07 -13.38 16.93
C GLU A 394 -7.22 -14.56 15.97
N GLY A 395 -6.12 -14.95 15.35
CA GLY A 395 -6.08 -16.11 14.47
C GLY A 395 -6.76 -15.94 13.11
N LEU A 396 -7.20 -14.71 12.77
CA LEU A 396 -7.83 -14.46 11.49
C LEU A 396 -6.85 -14.62 10.33
N LYS A 397 -7.33 -15.21 9.26
CA LYS A 397 -6.67 -15.26 7.96
C LYS A 397 -7.46 -14.40 6.99
N VAL A 398 -6.90 -13.27 6.58
CA VAL A 398 -7.53 -12.34 5.63
C VAL A 398 -6.86 -12.48 4.29
N TYR A 399 -7.58 -13.00 3.32
CA TYR A 399 -7.13 -13.11 1.94
C TYR A 399 -7.57 -11.88 1.17
N THR A 400 -6.63 -11.22 0.51
CA THR A 400 -6.87 -9.96 -0.17
C THR A 400 -6.70 -10.07 -1.68
N THR A 401 -6.96 -8.97 -2.36
CA THR A 401 -6.81 -8.82 -3.80
C THR A 401 -5.45 -8.28 -4.22
N LEU A 402 -4.59 -7.89 -3.26
CA LEU A 402 -3.31 -7.23 -3.54
C LEU A 402 -2.39 -8.14 -4.36
N ASP A 403 -1.90 -7.62 -5.47
CA ASP A 403 -0.78 -8.19 -6.20
C ASP A 403 0.53 -7.56 -5.72
N THR A 404 1.44 -8.37 -5.19
CA THR A 404 2.67 -7.86 -4.58
C THR A 404 3.68 -7.35 -5.60
N GLU A 405 3.62 -7.83 -6.86
CA GLU A 405 4.44 -7.29 -7.96
C GLU A 405 3.91 -5.92 -8.37
N LEU A 406 2.63 -5.83 -8.71
CA LEU A 406 2.01 -4.56 -9.09
C LEU A 406 2.12 -3.51 -7.97
N GLN A 407 2.05 -3.94 -6.71
CA GLN A 407 2.27 -3.04 -5.57
C GLN A 407 3.69 -2.49 -5.53
N SER A 408 4.70 -3.30 -5.86
CA SER A 408 6.08 -2.81 -5.93
C SER A 408 6.28 -1.85 -7.10
N ASP A 409 5.77 -2.22 -8.26
CA ASP A 409 5.87 -1.39 -9.46
C ASP A 409 5.20 -0.03 -9.21
N ALA A 410 4.07 -0.02 -8.48
CA ALA A 410 3.43 1.21 -8.03
C ALA A 410 4.29 2.03 -7.07
N VAL A 411 4.98 1.40 -6.11
CA VAL A 411 5.90 2.09 -5.20
C VAL A 411 7.08 2.69 -5.97
N ASP A 412 7.69 1.92 -6.87
CA ASP A 412 8.83 2.38 -7.67
C ASP A 412 8.40 3.55 -8.58
N ALA A 413 7.27 3.43 -9.29
CA ALA A 413 6.76 4.46 -10.17
C ALA A 413 6.48 5.79 -9.45
N VAL A 414 5.81 5.76 -8.28
CA VAL A 414 5.53 7.00 -7.55
C VAL A 414 6.78 7.59 -6.89
N THR A 415 7.71 6.75 -6.43
CA THR A 415 8.96 7.20 -5.78
C THR A 415 9.87 7.88 -6.79
N ASP A 416 10.09 7.26 -7.94
CA ASP A 416 10.92 7.78 -9.01
C ASP A 416 10.34 9.08 -9.58
N ASN A 417 9.01 9.11 -9.75
CA ASN A 417 8.31 10.30 -10.23
C ASN A 417 8.46 11.48 -9.25
N ILE A 418 8.22 11.27 -7.95
CA ILE A 418 8.40 12.34 -6.94
C ILE A 418 9.86 12.82 -6.92
N ALA A 419 10.82 11.90 -6.98
CA ALA A 419 12.24 12.26 -7.03
C ALA A 419 12.59 13.10 -8.28
N ALA A 420 12.05 12.72 -9.44
CA ALA A 420 12.22 13.44 -10.69
C ALA A 420 11.58 14.84 -10.63
N LEU A 421 10.36 14.95 -10.10
CA LEU A 421 9.67 16.24 -9.94
C LEU A 421 10.43 17.19 -9.01
N GLU A 422 10.88 16.71 -7.85
CA GLU A 422 11.68 17.52 -6.90
C GLU A 422 13.06 17.90 -7.45
N LYS A 423 13.67 17.05 -8.30
CA LYS A 423 14.95 17.33 -8.98
C LYS A 423 14.79 18.42 -10.04
N ASN A 424 13.75 18.31 -10.87
CA ASN A 424 13.54 19.19 -12.01
C ASN A 424 12.89 20.52 -11.59
N HIS A 425 12.12 20.53 -10.50
CA HIS A 425 11.38 21.69 -10.00
C HIS A 425 11.73 21.98 -8.54
N LYS A 426 12.82 22.73 -8.33
CA LYS A 426 13.37 23.01 -6.97
C LYS A 426 12.33 23.54 -5.97
N ARG A 427 11.30 24.27 -6.42
CA ARG A 427 10.22 24.81 -5.59
C ARG A 427 9.34 23.70 -4.95
N LEU A 428 9.28 22.49 -5.54
CA LEU A 428 8.53 21.36 -5.03
C LEU A 428 9.30 20.61 -3.94
N ARG A 429 10.62 20.80 -3.86
CA ARG A 429 11.46 20.20 -2.83
C ARG A 429 11.40 21.01 -1.55
N ARG A 430 10.56 20.58 -0.62
CA ARG A 430 10.32 21.25 0.67
C ARG A 430 10.76 20.41 1.86
N ALA A 431 11.06 21.08 2.99
CA ALA A 431 11.26 20.41 4.27
C ALA A 431 9.92 19.83 4.78
N LYS A 432 9.99 18.84 5.67
CA LYS A 432 8.79 18.20 6.24
C LYS A 432 7.84 19.19 6.93
N ALA A 433 8.40 20.20 7.62
CA ALA A 433 7.64 21.23 8.31
C ALA A 433 6.84 22.15 7.37
N ASP A 434 7.27 22.27 6.11
CA ASP A 434 6.69 23.17 5.12
C ASP A 434 5.68 22.45 4.21
N GLY A 435 5.32 21.21 4.51
CA GLY A 435 4.46 20.36 3.69
C GLY A 435 5.16 19.86 2.43
N ARG A 436 5.50 18.56 2.40
CA ARG A 436 6.17 17.93 1.26
C ARG A 436 5.17 17.58 0.17
N LEU A 437 5.66 17.55 -1.07
CA LEU A 437 4.90 17.02 -2.21
C LEU A 437 4.40 15.61 -1.90
N GLN A 438 3.14 15.35 -2.16
CA GLN A 438 2.46 14.07 -1.95
C GLN A 438 2.04 13.45 -3.28
N THR A 439 1.75 12.17 -3.22
CA THR A 439 1.23 11.40 -4.35
C THR A 439 0.32 10.30 -3.83
N SER A 440 -0.57 9.81 -4.66
CA SER A 440 -1.29 8.57 -4.43
C SER A 440 -1.53 7.85 -5.76
N MET A 441 -1.63 6.53 -5.69
CA MET A 441 -1.91 5.67 -6.84
C MET A 441 -2.84 4.53 -6.41
N VAL A 442 -3.77 4.18 -7.27
CA VAL A 442 -4.58 2.98 -7.11
C VAL A 442 -4.70 2.27 -8.45
N ALA A 443 -4.52 0.96 -8.45
CA ALA A 443 -4.72 0.10 -9.62
C ALA A 443 -5.79 -0.94 -9.31
N LEU A 444 -6.73 -1.06 -10.21
CA LEU A 444 -7.86 -1.98 -10.14
C LEU A 444 -7.79 -2.98 -11.29
N ASP A 445 -8.14 -4.20 -11.03
CA ASP A 445 -8.51 -5.16 -12.05
C ASP A 445 -9.76 -4.62 -12.78
N ALA A 446 -9.68 -4.53 -14.10
CA ALA A 446 -10.74 -3.89 -14.85
C ALA A 446 -12.07 -4.66 -14.78
N GLU A 447 -12.02 -5.99 -14.83
CA GLU A 447 -13.21 -6.84 -14.88
C GLU A 447 -13.89 -6.95 -13.50
N THR A 448 -13.10 -7.18 -12.45
CA THR A 448 -13.63 -7.53 -11.13
C THR A 448 -13.74 -6.35 -10.16
N GLY A 449 -13.01 -5.26 -10.39
CA GLY A 449 -12.88 -4.16 -9.42
C GLY A 449 -11.91 -4.46 -8.27
N ALA A 450 -11.21 -5.59 -8.30
CA ALA A 450 -10.24 -5.97 -7.28
C ALA A 450 -9.08 -4.96 -7.20
N ILE A 451 -8.81 -4.43 -6.00
CA ILE A 451 -7.68 -3.50 -5.78
C ILE A 451 -6.38 -4.29 -5.82
N ARG A 452 -5.60 -4.11 -6.90
CA ARG A 452 -4.34 -4.82 -7.14
C ARG A 452 -3.14 -4.10 -6.51
N ALA A 453 -3.16 -2.77 -6.48
CA ALA A 453 -2.16 -1.95 -5.83
C ALA A 453 -2.78 -0.68 -5.23
N MET A 454 -2.21 -0.20 -4.09
CA MET A 454 -2.69 1.02 -3.43
C MET A 454 -1.54 1.76 -2.74
N ILE A 455 -1.30 2.99 -3.14
CA ILE A 455 -0.36 3.93 -2.55
C ILE A 455 -1.14 5.14 -2.03
N GLY A 456 -1.12 5.38 -0.72
CA GLY A 456 -1.85 6.48 -0.10
C GLY A 456 -1.01 7.74 0.17
N GLY A 457 0.28 7.73 -0.14
CA GLY A 457 1.18 8.86 0.06
C GLY A 457 2.63 8.52 -0.28
N ARG A 458 3.50 9.53 -0.29
CA ARG A 458 4.93 9.36 -0.62
C ARG A 458 5.72 8.52 0.40
N ASP A 459 5.33 8.57 1.66
CA ASP A 459 6.01 7.91 2.78
C ASP A 459 5.02 7.67 3.93
N TYR A 460 4.71 6.40 4.18
CA TYR A 460 3.78 6.00 5.22
C TYR A 460 4.25 6.38 6.64
N SER A 461 5.56 6.39 6.87
CA SER A 461 6.12 6.76 8.18
C SER A 461 5.95 8.24 8.51
N GLU A 462 5.86 9.09 7.49
CA GLU A 462 5.61 10.52 7.64
C GLU A 462 4.13 10.82 7.79
N SER A 463 3.28 10.12 7.03
CA SER A 463 1.83 10.31 7.03
C SER A 463 1.13 8.98 6.74
N GLN A 464 0.31 8.52 7.69
CA GLN A 464 -0.52 7.33 7.57
C GLN A 464 -1.86 7.62 6.88
N PHE A 465 -2.14 8.88 6.54
CA PHE A 465 -3.35 9.27 5.84
C PHE A 465 -3.35 8.72 4.42
N ASN A 466 -4.30 7.83 4.14
CA ASN A 466 -4.46 7.19 2.83
C ASN A 466 -5.19 8.12 1.86
N ARG A 467 -4.45 8.87 1.05
CA ARG A 467 -5.00 9.84 0.10
C ARG A 467 -5.75 9.21 -1.05
N ALA A 468 -5.44 7.96 -1.39
CA ALA A 468 -6.15 7.26 -2.45
C ALA A 468 -7.62 6.99 -2.11
N ALA A 469 -7.90 6.69 -0.82
CA ALA A 469 -9.22 6.31 -0.36
C ALA A 469 -9.96 7.39 0.45
N ASN A 470 -9.23 8.39 1.01
CA ASN A 470 -9.79 9.31 2.00
C ASN A 470 -9.60 10.79 1.68
N ALA A 471 -8.80 11.14 0.67
CA ALA A 471 -8.68 12.53 0.26
C ALA A 471 -9.75 12.87 -0.78
N GLU A 472 -10.76 13.60 -0.36
CA GLU A 472 -11.75 14.22 -1.25
C GLU A 472 -11.09 15.42 -1.92
N ARG A 473 -10.97 15.41 -3.25
CA ARG A 473 -10.31 16.41 -4.07
C ARG A 473 -11.05 16.62 -5.38
N GLN A 474 -10.98 17.84 -5.91
CA GLN A 474 -11.57 18.15 -7.20
C GLN A 474 -10.84 17.38 -8.32
N PRO A 475 -11.52 16.51 -9.09
CA PRO A 475 -10.90 15.76 -10.21
C PRO A 475 -10.54 16.65 -11.40
N GLY A 476 -11.14 17.84 -11.49
CA GLY A 476 -10.98 18.72 -12.63
C GLY A 476 -11.34 17.99 -13.93
N SER A 477 -10.52 18.21 -14.95
CA SER A 477 -10.76 17.64 -16.29
C SER A 477 -10.78 16.10 -16.36
N ALA A 478 -10.38 15.39 -15.31
CA ALA A 478 -10.53 13.92 -15.27
C ALA A 478 -12.00 13.50 -15.12
N PHE A 479 -12.89 14.42 -14.77
CA PHE A 479 -14.33 14.17 -14.69
C PHE A 479 -15.04 14.24 -16.06
N LYS A 480 -14.48 14.94 -17.06
CA LYS A 480 -15.10 15.19 -18.36
C LYS A 480 -15.57 13.93 -19.11
N PRO A 481 -14.85 12.80 -19.10
CA PRO A 481 -15.32 11.58 -19.76
C PRO A 481 -16.71 11.12 -19.28
N ILE A 482 -17.06 11.37 -18.02
CA ILE A 482 -18.40 11.05 -17.46
C ILE A 482 -19.47 11.92 -18.11
N VAL A 483 -19.17 13.19 -18.32
CA VAL A 483 -20.09 14.14 -19.01
C VAL A 483 -20.32 13.71 -20.47
N TYR A 484 -19.23 13.40 -21.18
CA TYR A 484 -19.33 12.96 -22.56
C TYR A 484 -19.94 11.56 -22.71
N LEU A 485 -19.77 10.67 -21.72
CA LEU A 485 -20.48 9.41 -21.69
C LEU A 485 -22.01 9.64 -21.68
N ALA A 486 -22.48 10.51 -20.78
CA ALA A 486 -23.88 10.86 -20.69
C ALA A 486 -24.40 11.54 -21.99
N ALA A 487 -23.55 12.34 -22.63
CA ALA A 487 -23.91 13.10 -23.84
C ALA A 487 -23.96 12.23 -25.11
N LEU A 488 -23.09 11.24 -25.20
CA LEU A 488 -23.03 10.33 -26.35
C LEU A 488 -24.00 9.14 -26.24
N ASP A 489 -24.67 8.98 -25.08
CA ASP A 489 -25.71 7.97 -24.92
C ASP A 489 -27.09 8.52 -25.36
N PRO A 490 -27.64 8.07 -26.50
CA PRO A 490 -28.91 8.54 -26.98
C PRO A 490 -30.10 8.31 -26.04
N ASP A 491 -29.95 7.36 -25.08
CA ASP A 491 -30.99 7.08 -24.09
C ASP A 491 -30.99 8.05 -22.90
N ARG A 492 -29.89 8.81 -22.72
CA ARG A 492 -29.70 9.77 -21.62
C ARG A 492 -29.75 11.23 -22.08
N ALA A 493 -29.29 11.48 -23.28
CA ALA A 493 -29.05 12.81 -23.79
C ALA A 493 -30.24 13.39 -24.56
N PRO A 494 -30.56 14.68 -24.37
CA PRO A 494 -31.68 15.35 -25.05
C PRO A 494 -31.36 15.82 -26.48
N PHE A 495 -30.18 15.43 -27.02
CA PHE A 495 -29.72 15.95 -28.32
C PHE A 495 -30.46 15.36 -29.50
N SER A 496 -30.90 16.22 -30.43
CA SER A 496 -31.53 15.82 -31.70
C SER A 496 -30.95 16.64 -32.86
N PRO A 497 -30.16 16.05 -33.75
CA PRO A 497 -29.73 14.63 -33.76
C PRO A 497 -28.82 14.28 -32.58
N PRO A 498 -28.66 12.98 -32.25
CA PRO A 498 -27.72 12.51 -31.21
C PRO A 498 -26.30 13.01 -31.45
N LEU A 499 -25.58 13.36 -30.37
CA LEU A 499 -24.19 13.74 -30.47
C LEU A 499 -23.32 12.53 -30.88
N THR A 500 -22.33 12.80 -31.68
CA THR A 500 -21.27 11.86 -32.07
C THR A 500 -19.91 12.47 -31.78
N LEU A 501 -18.84 11.68 -31.88
CA LEU A 501 -17.46 12.20 -31.72
C LEU A 501 -17.09 13.25 -32.77
N ALA A 502 -17.78 13.27 -33.92
CA ALA A 502 -17.62 14.22 -35.00
C ALA A 502 -18.55 15.46 -34.90
N SER A 503 -19.52 15.44 -34.00
CA SER A 503 -20.42 16.59 -33.79
C SER A 503 -19.65 17.83 -33.38
N VAL A 504 -20.05 18.99 -33.94
CA VAL A 504 -19.38 20.25 -33.74
C VAL A 504 -20.02 21.00 -32.61
N LEU A 505 -19.20 21.51 -31.68
CA LEU A 505 -19.57 22.27 -30.50
C LEU A 505 -19.02 23.70 -30.58
N PRO A 506 -19.68 24.71 -29.97
CA PRO A 506 -19.12 26.04 -29.85
C PRO A 506 -17.97 26.09 -28.83
N ASP A 507 -16.90 26.84 -29.18
CA ASP A 507 -15.78 27.12 -28.25
C ASP A 507 -15.50 28.63 -28.18
N GLU A 508 -16.56 29.44 -28.09
CA GLU A 508 -16.48 30.87 -27.86
C GLU A 508 -16.79 31.20 -26.39
N PRO A 509 -16.27 32.32 -25.84
CA PRO A 509 -16.62 32.73 -24.48
C PRO A 509 -18.12 32.81 -24.26
N MET A 510 -18.63 31.98 -23.35
CA MET A 510 -20.06 31.83 -23.06
C MET A 510 -20.32 32.05 -21.57
N SER A 511 -21.50 32.54 -21.23
CA SER A 511 -21.96 32.65 -19.85
C SER A 511 -23.23 31.84 -19.62
N PHE A 512 -23.24 31.06 -18.57
CA PHE A 512 -24.35 30.19 -18.16
C PHE A 512 -24.85 30.63 -16.79
N ASN A 513 -25.96 31.32 -16.72
CA ASN A 513 -26.54 31.84 -15.46
C ASN A 513 -25.52 32.61 -14.58
N GLY A 514 -24.65 33.42 -15.23
CA GLY A 514 -23.63 34.19 -14.54
C GLY A 514 -22.29 33.48 -14.31
N TRP A 515 -22.18 32.17 -14.60
CA TRP A 515 -20.92 31.47 -14.62
C TRP A 515 -20.31 31.48 -16.04
N THR A 516 -19.05 31.90 -16.11
CA THR A 516 -18.33 32.03 -17.38
C THR A 516 -17.08 31.16 -17.33
N PRO A 517 -17.16 29.90 -17.83
CA PRO A 517 -16.01 29.03 -17.92
C PRO A 517 -14.98 29.57 -18.92
N ALA A 518 -13.71 29.39 -18.65
CA ALA A 518 -12.64 29.72 -19.57
C ALA A 518 -11.83 28.47 -19.91
N ASN A 519 -11.36 28.37 -21.16
CA ASN A 519 -10.37 27.38 -21.54
C ASN A 519 -9.04 27.65 -20.82
N TYR A 520 -8.29 26.60 -20.57
CA TYR A 520 -7.06 26.65 -19.80
C TYR A 520 -6.05 27.68 -20.35
N GLU A 521 -5.81 27.67 -21.68
CA GLU A 521 -4.89 28.58 -22.35
C GLU A 521 -5.52 29.94 -22.70
N LYS A 522 -6.80 30.14 -22.36
CA LYS A 522 -7.58 31.34 -22.72
C LYS A 522 -7.62 31.60 -24.22
N THR A 523 -7.40 30.57 -25.02
CA THR A 523 -7.58 30.55 -26.47
C THR A 523 -8.90 29.90 -26.81
N TYR A 524 -9.54 30.35 -27.88
CA TYR A 524 -10.83 29.88 -28.31
C TYR A 524 -10.84 29.66 -29.79
N GLN A 525 -11.60 28.69 -30.25
CA GLN A 525 -11.91 28.43 -31.65
C GLN A 525 -13.39 28.66 -31.89
N PRO A 526 -13.84 29.12 -33.08
CA PRO A 526 -15.27 29.30 -33.30
C PRO A 526 -16.07 28.01 -33.07
N GLN A 527 -15.52 26.91 -33.47
CA GLN A 527 -16.11 25.59 -33.35
C GLN A 527 -15.06 24.51 -33.22
N VAL A 528 -15.36 23.45 -32.46
CA VAL A 528 -14.52 22.27 -32.27
C VAL A 528 -15.38 21.00 -32.31
N THR A 529 -14.82 19.88 -32.71
CA THR A 529 -15.55 18.61 -32.63
C THR A 529 -15.59 18.10 -31.17
N VAL A 530 -16.53 17.22 -30.83
CA VAL A 530 -16.62 16.54 -29.54
C VAL A 530 -15.30 15.85 -29.20
N VAL A 531 -14.72 15.10 -30.14
CA VAL A 531 -13.43 14.43 -29.91
C VAL A 531 -12.33 15.44 -29.64
N GLN A 532 -12.27 16.56 -30.36
CA GLN A 532 -11.28 17.61 -30.14
C GLN A 532 -11.45 18.28 -28.77
N ALA A 533 -12.69 18.62 -28.40
CA ALA A 533 -13.01 19.18 -27.08
C ALA A 533 -12.52 18.27 -25.95
N LEU A 534 -12.61 16.93 -26.12
CA LEU A 534 -12.18 15.96 -25.11
C LEU A 534 -10.65 15.75 -25.11
N TYR A 535 -10.00 15.60 -26.28
CA TYR A 535 -8.55 15.35 -26.28
C TYR A 535 -7.73 16.61 -25.97
N GLU A 536 -8.20 17.81 -26.31
CA GLU A 536 -7.60 19.09 -25.89
C GLU A 536 -8.08 19.53 -24.49
N SER A 537 -9.08 18.84 -23.97
CA SER A 537 -9.62 19.09 -22.63
C SER A 537 -10.23 20.49 -22.46
N LEU A 538 -10.95 20.99 -23.50
CA LEU A 538 -11.55 22.34 -23.50
C LEU A 538 -12.70 22.43 -22.49
N ASN A 539 -12.79 23.58 -21.78
CA ASN A 539 -13.80 23.78 -20.74
C ASN A 539 -15.12 24.30 -21.29
N VAL A 540 -15.06 25.23 -22.24
CA VAL A 540 -16.27 25.90 -22.79
C VAL A 540 -17.17 24.90 -23.52
N PRO A 541 -16.67 24.08 -24.47
CA PRO A 541 -17.53 23.07 -25.11
C PRO A 541 -18.09 22.05 -24.12
N THR A 542 -17.30 21.67 -23.09
CA THR A 542 -17.77 20.73 -22.07
C THR A 542 -18.86 21.35 -21.19
N ALA A 543 -18.72 22.62 -20.82
CA ALA A 543 -19.75 23.35 -20.08
C ALA A 543 -21.04 23.54 -20.91
N TYR A 544 -20.90 23.77 -22.22
CA TYR A 544 -22.04 23.80 -23.13
C TYR A 544 -22.78 22.46 -23.14
N VAL A 545 -22.06 21.34 -23.33
CA VAL A 545 -22.66 19.99 -23.27
C VAL A 545 -23.30 19.72 -21.90
N GLY A 546 -22.64 20.11 -20.81
CA GLY A 546 -23.17 19.95 -19.46
C GLY A 546 -24.44 20.77 -19.20
N ASN A 547 -24.55 21.97 -19.78
CA ASN A 547 -25.73 22.79 -19.71
C ASN A 547 -26.91 22.13 -20.44
N GLU A 548 -26.68 21.60 -21.63
CA GLU A 548 -27.72 20.93 -22.42
C GLU A 548 -28.21 19.63 -21.79
N LEU A 549 -27.27 18.84 -21.20
CA LEU A 549 -27.59 17.62 -20.44
C LEU A 549 -28.40 17.93 -19.16
N GLY A 550 -28.10 19.04 -18.53
CA GLY A 550 -28.49 19.37 -17.17
C GLY A 550 -27.62 18.71 -16.11
N PRO A 551 -27.17 19.45 -15.09
CA PRO A 551 -26.25 18.93 -14.06
C PRO A 551 -26.75 17.69 -13.30
N ALA A 552 -28.06 17.56 -13.11
CA ALA A 552 -28.68 16.40 -12.45
C ALA A 552 -28.43 15.09 -13.24
N THR A 553 -28.40 15.15 -14.58
CA THR A 553 -28.08 13.98 -15.41
C THR A 553 -26.62 13.57 -15.24
N ILE A 554 -25.71 14.55 -15.12
CA ILE A 554 -24.28 14.33 -14.88
C ILE A 554 -24.07 13.66 -13.53
N VAL A 555 -24.64 14.20 -12.44
CA VAL A 555 -24.58 13.62 -11.08
C VAL A 555 -25.12 12.20 -11.07
N LYS A 556 -26.30 11.97 -11.66
CA LYS A 556 -26.89 10.63 -11.76
C LYS A 556 -25.95 9.66 -12.47
N THR A 557 -25.32 10.10 -13.57
CA THR A 557 -24.38 9.25 -14.32
C THR A 557 -23.14 8.95 -13.48
N ALA A 558 -22.57 9.93 -12.79
CA ALA A 558 -21.44 9.74 -11.91
C ALA A 558 -21.74 8.75 -10.77
N HIS A 559 -22.90 8.86 -10.12
CA HIS A 559 -23.34 7.90 -9.11
C HIS A 559 -23.51 6.49 -9.68
N GLN A 560 -24.07 6.34 -10.87
CA GLN A 560 -24.19 5.04 -11.53
C GLN A 560 -22.82 4.42 -11.83
N MET A 561 -21.79 5.24 -12.06
CA MET A 561 -20.43 4.81 -12.31
C MET A 561 -19.64 4.57 -11.00
N GLY A 562 -20.26 4.67 -9.83
CA GLY A 562 -19.67 4.34 -8.54
C GLY A 562 -19.01 5.51 -7.79
N ILE A 563 -19.19 6.74 -8.19
CA ILE A 563 -18.83 7.92 -7.40
C ILE A 563 -19.97 8.17 -6.39
N ASN A 564 -19.72 7.93 -5.11
CA ASN A 564 -20.75 7.99 -4.05
C ASN A 564 -20.67 9.25 -3.20
N GLU A 565 -19.74 10.15 -3.46
CA GLU A 565 -19.67 11.45 -2.79
C GLU A 565 -20.91 12.31 -3.06
N ASP A 566 -21.17 13.26 -2.16
CA ASP A 566 -22.36 14.12 -2.22
C ASP A 566 -22.20 15.22 -3.28
N LEU A 567 -22.28 14.80 -4.56
CA LEU A 567 -22.11 15.67 -5.72
C LEU A 567 -23.26 16.65 -5.84
N GLN A 568 -22.95 17.93 -6.03
CA GLN A 568 -23.95 18.98 -6.18
C GLN A 568 -24.38 19.14 -7.65
N ALA A 569 -25.67 19.18 -7.89
CA ALA A 569 -26.26 19.36 -9.23
C ALA A 569 -26.16 20.83 -9.70
N TYR A 570 -24.93 21.31 -9.94
CA TYR A 570 -24.66 22.65 -10.46
C TYR A 570 -23.69 22.58 -11.66
N LEU A 571 -23.77 23.55 -12.57
CA LEU A 571 -23.09 23.41 -13.87
C LEU A 571 -21.57 23.24 -13.83
N PRO A 572 -20.80 23.86 -12.90
CA PRO A 572 -19.36 23.63 -12.75
C PRO A 572 -18.96 22.16 -12.55
N ILE A 573 -19.89 21.27 -12.14
CA ILE A 573 -19.60 19.82 -12.09
C ILE A 573 -19.18 19.26 -13.45
N SER A 574 -19.66 19.87 -14.55
CA SER A 574 -19.29 19.44 -15.92
C SER A 574 -17.78 19.48 -16.18
N ILE A 575 -17.05 20.32 -15.44
CA ILE A 575 -15.59 20.42 -15.54
C ILE A 575 -14.89 19.86 -14.28
N GLY A 576 -15.61 19.12 -13.41
CA GLY A 576 -15.06 18.44 -12.24
C GLY A 576 -14.78 19.37 -11.07
N ALA A 577 -15.71 20.27 -10.75
CA ALA A 577 -15.55 21.22 -9.64
C ALA A 577 -15.93 20.63 -8.26
N ASP A 578 -16.66 19.51 -8.22
CA ASP A 578 -16.95 18.78 -6.99
C ASP A 578 -15.84 17.81 -6.62
N GLU A 579 -15.76 17.47 -5.34
CA GLU A 579 -14.70 16.63 -4.81
C GLU A 579 -15.08 15.14 -4.88
N THR A 580 -14.07 14.28 -5.10
CA THR A 580 -14.18 12.81 -5.09
C THR A 580 -12.85 12.21 -4.65
N THR A 581 -12.86 10.96 -4.22
CA THR A 581 -11.62 10.23 -3.91
C THR A 581 -10.97 9.71 -5.18
N LEU A 582 -9.64 9.49 -5.15
CA LEU A 582 -8.93 8.88 -6.27
C LEU A 582 -9.46 7.46 -6.55
N LEU A 583 -9.80 6.70 -5.51
CA LEU A 583 -10.34 5.35 -5.63
C LEU A 583 -11.67 5.34 -6.38
N GLU A 584 -12.61 6.21 -6.03
CA GLU A 584 -13.90 6.29 -6.71
C GLU A 584 -13.78 6.77 -8.15
N LEU A 585 -12.96 7.81 -8.38
CA LEU A 585 -12.70 8.29 -9.72
C LEU A 585 -12.06 7.21 -10.61
N THR A 586 -11.10 6.46 -10.08
CA THR A 586 -10.46 5.34 -10.81
C THR A 586 -11.47 4.22 -11.07
N SER A 587 -12.29 3.88 -10.09
CA SER A 587 -13.36 2.88 -10.25
C SER A 587 -14.39 3.30 -11.32
N ALA A 588 -14.73 4.59 -11.41
CA ALA A 588 -15.65 5.07 -12.44
C ALA A 588 -15.11 4.84 -13.87
N TYR A 589 -13.79 4.89 -14.07
CA TYR A 589 -13.18 4.62 -15.38
C TYR A 589 -13.22 3.15 -15.79
N GLN A 590 -13.50 2.24 -14.86
CA GLN A 590 -13.71 0.83 -15.16
C GLN A 590 -14.82 0.62 -16.19
N VAL A 591 -15.89 1.43 -16.12
CA VAL A 591 -17.01 1.39 -17.07
C VAL A 591 -16.54 1.55 -18.53
N PHE A 592 -15.47 2.28 -18.78
CA PHE A 592 -14.89 2.44 -20.13
C PHE A 592 -14.04 1.25 -20.54
N ALA A 593 -13.34 0.62 -19.59
CA ALA A 593 -12.47 -0.52 -19.86
C ALA A 593 -13.24 -1.82 -20.10
N THR A 594 -14.44 -1.94 -19.53
CA THR A 594 -15.25 -3.18 -19.45
C THR A 594 -16.50 -3.14 -20.32
N GLU A 595 -16.49 -2.38 -21.38
CA GLU A 595 -17.66 -2.27 -22.27
C GLU A 595 -18.97 -1.86 -21.53
N GLY A 596 -18.84 -1.01 -20.52
CA GLY A 596 -20.01 -0.44 -19.84
C GLY A 596 -20.45 -1.17 -18.57
N GLU A 597 -19.67 -2.09 -18.05
CA GLU A 597 -19.90 -2.73 -16.76
C GLU A 597 -19.13 -2.01 -15.63
N GLN A 598 -19.70 -2.00 -14.45
CA GLN A 598 -19.08 -1.47 -13.25
C GLN A 598 -19.14 -2.53 -12.16
N SER A 599 -17.99 -2.83 -11.59
CA SER A 599 -17.82 -3.67 -10.41
C SER A 599 -17.31 -2.83 -9.25
N PRO A 600 -17.96 -2.83 -8.09
CA PRO A 600 -17.48 -2.05 -6.94
C PRO A 600 -16.06 -2.44 -6.54
N PRO A 601 -15.19 -1.47 -6.22
CA PRO A 601 -13.82 -1.78 -5.82
C PRO A 601 -13.79 -2.53 -4.48
N TYR A 602 -12.98 -3.58 -4.38
CA TYR A 602 -12.82 -4.35 -3.15
C TYR A 602 -11.37 -4.80 -2.91
N ALA A 603 -11.03 -4.98 -1.63
CA ALA A 603 -9.69 -5.34 -1.18
C ALA A 603 -9.62 -6.73 -0.53
N VAL A 604 -10.75 -7.24 -0.01
CA VAL A 604 -10.80 -8.50 0.75
C VAL A 604 -11.60 -9.54 -0.01
N GLN A 605 -10.95 -10.65 -0.34
CA GLN A 605 -11.60 -11.81 -0.97
C GLN A 605 -12.31 -12.70 0.04
N ALA A 606 -11.64 -13.00 1.17
CA ALA A 606 -12.20 -13.86 2.19
C ALA A 606 -11.57 -13.60 3.56
N VAL A 607 -12.34 -13.88 4.62
CA VAL A 607 -11.85 -13.90 6.00
C VAL A 607 -12.21 -15.22 6.63
N LEU A 608 -11.22 -15.92 7.19
CA LEU A 608 -11.38 -17.16 7.93
C LEU A 608 -10.98 -16.94 9.40
N ASP A 609 -11.64 -17.65 10.32
CA ASP A 609 -11.23 -17.71 11.73
C ASP A 609 -10.05 -18.66 11.96
N ALA A 610 -9.58 -18.76 13.21
CA ALA A 610 -8.49 -19.65 13.61
C ALA A 610 -8.78 -21.14 13.35
N LYS A 611 -10.06 -21.51 13.24
CA LYS A 611 -10.53 -22.88 12.96
C LYS A 611 -10.82 -23.11 11.48
N VAL A 612 -10.50 -22.12 10.64
CA VAL A 612 -10.72 -22.14 9.18
C VAL A 612 -12.22 -22.08 8.81
N HIS A 613 -13.07 -21.56 9.69
CA HIS A 613 -14.46 -21.25 9.32
C HIS A 613 -14.51 -19.93 8.56
N LEU A 614 -15.36 -19.89 7.54
CA LEU A 614 -15.57 -18.72 6.72
C LEU A 614 -16.39 -17.66 7.49
N ILE A 615 -15.81 -16.46 7.71
CA ILE A 615 -16.46 -15.30 8.31
C ILE A 615 -17.02 -14.39 7.22
N TYR A 616 -16.25 -14.20 6.15
CA TYR A 616 -16.60 -13.32 5.03
C TYR A 616 -16.08 -13.91 3.72
N GLN A 617 -16.87 -13.79 2.68
CA GLN A 617 -16.50 -14.07 1.29
C GLN A 617 -17.02 -12.92 0.43
N HIS A 618 -16.15 -12.35 -0.38
CA HIS A 618 -16.57 -11.40 -1.41
C HIS A 618 -17.41 -12.15 -2.47
N GLU A 619 -18.50 -11.53 -2.87
CA GLU A 619 -19.32 -11.96 -3.99
C GLU A 619 -19.13 -10.96 -5.13
N ASP A 620 -18.68 -11.43 -6.27
CA ASP A 620 -18.49 -10.59 -7.45
C ASP A 620 -19.84 -9.99 -7.86
N GLN A 621 -19.87 -8.66 -7.97
CA GLN A 621 -21.04 -7.91 -8.41
C GLN A 621 -20.61 -7.06 -9.60
N SER A 622 -21.24 -7.31 -10.74
CA SER A 622 -21.08 -6.48 -11.94
C SER A 622 -22.44 -6.00 -12.40
N ASN A 623 -22.53 -4.73 -12.70
CA ASN A 623 -23.73 -4.09 -13.18
C ASN A 623 -23.45 -3.36 -14.49
N ARG A 624 -24.23 -3.67 -15.52
CA ARG A 624 -24.15 -2.93 -16.77
C ARG A 624 -24.77 -1.55 -16.62
N ILE A 625 -23.93 -0.52 -16.67
CA ILE A 625 -24.32 0.87 -16.48
C ILE A 625 -24.70 1.50 -17.83
N ILE A 626 -24.01 1.11 -18.91
CA ILE A 626 -24.17 1.68 -20.23
C ILE A 626 -23.99 0.60 -21.31
N ARG A 627 -24.49 0.89 -22.52
CA ARG A 627 -24.30 -0.04 -23.65
C ARG A 627 -22.83 -0.13 -24.05
N PRO A 628 -22.32 -1.34 -24.43
CA PRO A 628 -20.94 -1.54 -24.88
C PRO A 628 -20.49 -0.54 -25.95
N ALA A 629 -21.31 -0.34 -26.95
CA ALA A 629 -21.00 0.58 -28.03
C ALA A 629 -20.76 2.03 -27.55
N VAL A 630 -21.53 2.52 -26.57
CA VAL A 630 -21.33 3.89 -26.03
C VAL A 630 -20.06 3.98 -25.20
N ALA A 631 -19.74 2.97 -24.37
CA ALA A 631 -18.47 2.90 -23.64
C ALA A 631 -17.27 2.91 -24.60
N TYR A 632 -17.39 2.18 -25.72
CA TYR A 632 -16.35 2.12 -26.76
C TYR A 632 -16.14 3.46 -27.49
N LEU A 633 -17.21 4.29 -27.68
CA LEU A 633 -17.04 5.66 -28.19
C LEU A 633 -16.11 6.48 -27.28
N ILE A 634 -16.31 6.41 -25.96
CA ILE A 634 -15.47 7.12 -25.00
C ILE A 634 -14.03 6.58 -25.04
N THR A 635 -13.84 5.27 -25.09
CA THR A 635 -12.52 4.66 -25.21
C THR A 635 -11.79 5.15 -26.46
N GLY A 636 -12.48 5.24 -27.61
CA GLY A 636 -11.94 5.82 -28.83
C GLY A 636 -11.47 7.27 -28.66
N ALA A 637 -12.28 8.08 -27.98
CA ALA A 637 -11.91 9.48 -27.69
C ALA A 637 -10.75 9.58 -26.68
N LEU A 638 -10.68 8.69 -25.68
CA LEU A 638 -9.60 8.68 -24.68
C LEU A 638 -8.28 8.09 -25.24
N LYS A 639 -8.33 7.21 -26.24
CA LYS A 639 -7.15 6.85 -27.06
C LYS A 639 -6.60 8.07 -27.80
N ALA A 640 -7.48 8.95 -28.33
CA ALA A 640 -7.07 10.19 -28.98
C ALA A 640 -6.40 11.18 -27.99
N VAL A 641 -6.77 11.20 -26.69
CA VAL A 641 -6.09 12.00 -25.66
C VAL A 641 -4.60 11.62 -25.57
N LEU A 642 -4.29 10.31 -25.56
CA LEU A 642 -2.91 9.80 -25.46
C LEU A 642 -2.12 9.99 -26.77
N ARG A 643 -2.80 10.07 -27.90
CA ARG A 643 -2.13 10.17 -29.20
C ARG A 643 -1.99 11.60 -29.70
N TYR A 644 -3.00 12.44 -29.52
CA TYR A 644 -3.08 13.76 -30.15
C TYR A 644 -3.29 14.93 -29.14
N GLY A 645 -3.68 14.60 -27.90
CA GLY A 645 -4.15 15.55 -26.91
C GLY A 645 -3.21 15.78 -25.75
N THR A 646 -3.80 16.12 -24.60
CA THR A 646 -3.08 16.49 -23.38
C THR A 646 -2.19 15.38 -22.82
N GLY A 647 -2.46 14.11 -23.18
CA GLY A 647 -1.66 12.93 -22.79
C GLY A 647 -0.61 12.50 -23.82
N ALA A 648 -0.40 13.24 -24.92
CA ALA A 648 0.47 12.81 -26.02
C ALA A 648 1.95 12.62 -25.67
N SER A 649 2.38 13.09 -24.49
CA SER A 649 3.72 12.79 -24.00
C SER A 649 3.90 11.32 -23.58
N ALA A 650 2.84 10.54 -23.39
CA ALA A 650 2.89 9.13 -23.04
C ALA A 650 3.75 8.29 -24.01
N GLY A 651 3.61 8.51 -25.32
CA GLY A 651 4.43 7.82 -26.32
C GLY A 651 5.94 8.14 -26.20
N ARG A 652 6.31 9.38 -25.79
CA ARG A 652 7.72 9.75 -25.53
C ARG A 652 8.24 9.17 -24.22
N LEU A 653 7.35 8.84 -23.30
CA LEU A 653 7.66 8.15 -22.04
C LEU A 653 7.76 6.63 -22.22
N GLY A 654 7.48 6.12 -23.44
CA GLY A 654 7.63 4.72 -23.80
C GLY A 654 6.33 3.90 -23.81
N LEU A 655 5.15 4.54 -23.73
CA LEU A 655 3.88 3.85 -23.91
C LEU A 655 3.73 3.41 -25.37
N ASP A 656 3.82 2.11 -25.64
CA ASP A 656 3.82 1.50 -26.99
C ASP A 656 2.73 0.43 -27.17
N PHE A 657 1.78 0.34 -26.24
CA PHE A 657 0.66 -0.61 -26.27
C PHE A 657 -0.70 0.11 -26.19
N PRO A 658 -1.80 -0.58 -26.53
CA PRO A 658 -3.14 0.00 -26.47
C PRO A 658 -3.54 0.44 -25.06
N ALA A 659 -3.84 1.72 -24.93
CA ALA A 659 -4.32 2.31 -23.68
C ALA A 659 -5.20 3.52 -23.96
N ALA A 660 -6.01 3.89 -22.99
CA ALA A 660 -6.84 5.07 -23.02
C ALA A 660 -6.76 5.81 -21.68
N GLY A 661 -6.94 7.12 -21.66
CA GLY A 661 -6.84 7.86 -20.41
C GLY A 661 -7.08 9.35 -20.52
N LYS A 662 -7.15 10.02 -19.38
CA LYS A 662 -7.44 11.43 -19.27
C LYS A 662 -6.58 12.12 -18.22
N THR A 663 -6.03 13.27 -18.55
CA THR A 663 -5.39 14.20 -17.62
C THR A 663 -6.43 14.96 -16.81
N GLY A 664 -6.18 15.15 -15.53
CA GLY A 664 -6.87 16.09 -14.66
C GLY A 664 -5.92 17.18 -14.17
N THR A 665 -6.38 18.41 -14.19
CA THR A 665 -5.67 19.55 -13.60
C THR A 665 -6.72 20.48 -13.03
N THR A 666 -6.63 20.80 -11.76
CA THR A 666 -7.53 21.74 -11.12
C THR A 666 -7.11 23.18 -11.35
N GLN A 667 -8.00 24.14 -11.07
CA GLN A 667 -7.67 25.57 -11.13
C GLN A 667 -6.46 25.87 -10.25
N ASP A 668 -5.61 26.80 -10.68
CA ASP A 668 -4.37 27.18 -10.02
C ASP A 668 -3.34 26.03 -9.88
N TYR A 669 -3.52 24.93 -10.60
CA TYR A 669 -2.60 23.76 -10.56
C TYR A 669 -2.42 23.15 -9.16
N LYS A 670 -3.49 23.07 -8.37
CA LYS A 670 -3.40 22.52 -7.01
C LYS A 670 -3.31 21.00 -6.98
N ASP A 671 -4.06 20.36 -7.87
CA ASP A 671 -4.14 18.91 -8.01
C ASP A 671 -3.86 18.51 -9.45
N ALA A 672 -3.01 17.51 -9.62
CA ALA A 672 -2.66 16.93 -10.90
C ALA A 672 -3.04 15.45 -10.92
N TYR A 673 -3.88 15.05 -11.87
CA TYR A 673 -4.36 13.69 -12.05
C TYR A 673 -3.97 13.11 -13.41
N PHE A 674 -3.83 11.81 -13.44
CA PHE A 674 -3.95 11.02 -14.64
C PHE A 674 -4.71 9.73 -14.30
N ILE A 675 -5.83 9.50 -15.00
CA ILE A 675 -6.57 8.24 -14.90
C ILE A 675 -6.56 7.60 -16.27
N GLY A 676 -6.10 6.36 -16.33
CA GLY A 676 -6.03 5.63 -17.60
C GLY A 676 -6.15 4.14 -17.39
N TYR A 677 -6.34 3.43 -18.50
CA TYR A 677 -6.65 2.01 -18.47
C TYR A 677 -6.21 1.29 -19.75
N THR A 678 -6.02 -0.01 -19.60
CA THR A 678 -6.01 -1.04 -20.64
C THR A 678 -7.26 -1.92 -20.47
N PRO A 679 -7.53 -2.90 -21.32
CA PRO A 679 -8.62 -3.86 -21.07
C PRO A 679 -8.48 -4.63 -19.73
N ALA A 680 -7.27 -4.75 -19.19
CA ALA A 680 -7.00 -5.55 -17.98
C ALA A 680 -6.92 -4.73 -16.67
N ILE A 681 -6.41 -3.50 -16.73
CA ILE A 681 -6.08 -2.70 -15.53
C ILE A 681 -6.57 -1.26 -15.70
N VAL A 682 -7.22 -0.73 -14.68
CA VAL A 682 -7.53 0.70 -14.53
C VAL A 682 -6.64 1.29 -13.45
N CYS A 683 -5.90 2.34 -13.76
CA CYS A 683 -4.97 2.98 -12.82
C CYS A 683 -5.20 4.48 -12.74
N GLY A 684 -5.28 4.98 -11.51
CA GLY A 684 -5.36 6.41 -11.21
C GLY A 684 -4.14 6.89 -10.42
N VAL A 685 -3.62 8.05 -10.80
CA VAL A 685 -2.50 8.73 -10.11
C VAL A 685 -2.90 10.15 -9.79
N TRP A 686 -2.61 10.57 -8.56
CA TRP A 686 -2.70 11.94 -8.09
C TRP A 686 -1.36 12.44 -7.57
N VAL A 687 -1.06 13.72 -7.83
CA VAL A 687 0.09 14.44 -7.27
C VAL A 687 -0.38 15.82 -6.81
N GLY A 688 -0.03 16.20 -5.57
CA GLY A 688 -0.46 17.47 -4.98
C GLY A 688 0.20 17.75 -3.62
N PHE A 689 -0.22 18.81 -2.97
CA PHE A 689 0.09 19.10 -1.57
C PHE A 689 -1.13 18.81 -0.70
N ASP A 690 -0.92 18.46 0.58
CA ASP A 690 -2.03 18.31 1.52
C ASP A 690 -2.78 19.64 1.73
N ALA A 691 -2.07 20.74 1.86
CA ALA A 691 -2.64 22.07 1.72
C ALA A 691 -2.91 22.39 0.23
N PRO A 692 -4.02 23.07 -0.14
CA PRO A 692 -4.38 23.32 -1.54
C PRO A 692 -3.49 24.39 -2.19
N GLU A 693 -2.21 24.07 -2.36
CA GLU A 693 -1.20 24.94 -2.94
C GLU A 693 -0.85 24.55 -4.38
N SER A 694 -0.45 25.52 -5.19
CA SER A 694 -0.14 25.31 -6.60
C SER A 694 1.13 24.47 -6.81
N LEU A 695 1.00 23.40 -7.57
CA LEU A 695 2.13 22.65 -8.15
C LEU A 695 2.80 23.44 -9.30
N GLY A 696 1.99 24.23 -10.04
CA GLY A 696 2.34 24.86 -11.32
C GLY A 696 2.74 23.82 -12.39
N LEU A 697 2.21 22.64 -12.30
CA LEU A 697 2.36 21.53 -13.24
C LEU A 697 0.99 20.97 -13.58
N THR A 698 0.83 20.52 -14.82
CA THR A 698 -0.38 19.84 -15.28
C THR A 698 -0.36 18.36 -14.90
N GLY A 699 -1.52 17.67 -15.01
CA GLY A 699 -1.59 16.22 -14.85
C GLY A 699 -0.64 15.47 -15.79
N ALA A 700 -0.46 15.95 -17.02
CA ALA A 700 0.50 15.40 -17.98
C ALA A 700 1.96 15.50 -17.52
N GLN A 701 2.30 16.54 -16.76
CA GLN A 701 3.66 16.77 -16.28
C GLN A 701 3.93 16.10 -14.93
N ALA A 702 2.93 16.00 -14.07
CA ALA A 702 3.11 15.55 -12.70
C ALA A 702 2.64 14.11 -12.45
N ALA A 703 1.51 13.67 -13.02
CA ALA A 703 0.91 12.35 -12.74
C ALA A 703 1.16 11.32 -13.86
N LEU A 704 1.06 11.72 -15.12
CA LEU A 704 1.22 10.83 -16.27
C LEU A 704 2.54 10.04 -16.28
N PRO A 705 3.71 10.60 -15.90
CA PRO A 705 4.95 9.82 -15.92
C PRO A 705 4.93 8.61 -15.00
N ALA A 706 4.39 8.74 -13.78
CA ALA A 706 4.23 7.62 -12.86
C ALA A 706 3.24 6.59 -13.40
N TRP A 707 2.15 7.04 -14.01
CA TRP A 707 1.17 6.16 -14.63
C TRP A 707 1.79 5.35 -15.77
N VAL A 708 2.55 5.99 -16.65
CA VAL A 708 3.21 5.30 -17.79
C VAL A 708 4.21 4.27 -17.28
N GLN A 709 5.08 4.63 -16.31
CA GLN A 709 6.05 3.70 -15.74
C GLN A 709 5.33 2.48 -15.14
N PHE A 710 4.34 2.69 -14.29
CA PHE A 710 3.56 1.60 -13.70
C PHE A 710 2.89 0.71 -14.76
N MET A 711 2.25 1.30 -15.77
CA MET A 711 1.54 0.54 -16.79
C MET A 711 2.47 -0.25 -17.72
N GLN A 712 3.71 0.20 -17.92
CA GLN A 712 4.73 -0.54 -18.66
C GLN A 712 5.14 -1.81 -17.92
N ASP A 713 5.26 -1.74 -16.59
CA ASP A 713 5.62 -2.89 -15.76
C ASP A 713 4.41 -3.84 -15.57
N ALA A 714 3.20 -3.28 -15.48
CA ALA A 714 1.95 -4.01 -15.28
C ALA A 714 1.39 -4.65 -16.56
N ALA A 715 1.78 -4.18 -17.75
CA ALA A 715 1.23 -4.69 -19.01
C ALA A 715 1.74 -6.10 -19.32
N PRO A 716 0.87 -7.00 -19.82
CA PRO A 716 1.31 -8.29 -20.32
C PRO A 716 2.28 -8.12 -21.49
N ALA A 717 3.06 -9.17 -21.79
CA ALA A 717 4.06 -9.14 -22.85
C ALA A 717 3.46 -8.91 -24.26
N ASP A 718 2.19 -9.22 -24.45
CA ASP A 718 1.43 -9.05 -25.70
C ASP A 718 0.05 -8.44 -25.35
N PRO A 719 -0.01 -7.11 -25.12
CA PRO A 719 -1.24 -6.46 -24.69
C PRO A 719 -2.28 -6.42 -25.83
N GLU A 720 -3.47 -6.93 -25.55
CA GLU A 720 -4.59 -6.86 -26.47
C GLU A 720 -5.17 -5.44 -26.55
N ASP A 721 -5.72 -5.09 -27.74
CA ASP A 721 -6.50 -3.85 -27.89
C ASP A 721 -7.92 -4.06 -27.32
N PHE A 722 -8.62 -2.96 -27.09
CA PHE A 722 -10.01 -2.99 -26.65
C PHE A 722 -10.89 -3.70 -27.67
N PRO A 723 -11.70 -4.68 -27.26
CA PRO A 723 -12.58 -5.39 -28.17
C PRO A 723 -13.63 -4.45 -28.77
N GLU A 724 -13.87 -4.55 -30.07
CA GLU A 724 -14.89 -3.77 -30.75
C GLU A 724 -16.27 -4.43 -30.56
N PRO A 725 -17.21 -3.77 -29.88
CA PRO A 725 -18.52 -4.33 -29.62
C PRO A 725 -19.41 -4.24 -30.88
N SER A 726 -20.47 -5.06 -30.91
CA SER A 726 -21.49 -4.96 -31.94
C SER A 726 -22.17 -3.59 -31.91
N GLY A 727 -22.57 -3.08 -33.07
CA GLY A 727 -23.26 -1.80 -33.22
C GLY A 727 -22.30 -0.61 -33.45
N ILE A 728 -21.01 -0.88 -33.64
CA ILE A 728 -19.99 0.11 -33.98
C ILE A 728 -19.66 0.05 -35.48
N THR A 729 -19.37 1.20 -36.04
CA THR A 729 -18.69 1.38 -37.33
C THR A 729 -17.52 2.36 -37.16
N MET A 730 -16.42 2.09 -37.85
CA MET A 730 -15.24 2.96 -37.83
C MET A 730 -15.26 3.93 -39.00
N ALA A 731 -15.05 5.19 -38.77
CA ALA A 731 -14.88 6.20 -39.82
C ALA A 731 -13.66 7.07 -39.56
N THR A 732 -12.91 7.36 -40.62
CA THR A 732 -11.78 8.30 -40.54
C THR A 732 -12.28 9.71 -40.81
N ILE A 733 -12.17 10.58 -39.83
CA ILE A 733 -12.64 11.95 -39.90
C ILE A 733 -11.48 12.95 -39.88
N ASP A 734 -11.75 14.14 -40.35
CA ASP A 734 -10.99 15.33 -40.06
C ASP A 734 -11.50 15.91 -38.72
N PRO A 735 -10.65 15.98 -37.68
CA PRO A 735 -11.11 16.40 -36.34
C PRO A 735 -11.51 17.89 -36.25
N GLU A 736 -11.12 18.73 -37.20
CA GLU A 736 -11.47 20.14 -37.22
C GLU A 736 -12.88 20.37 -37.83
N SER A 737 -13.22 19.68 -38.91
CA SER A 737 -14.53 19.82 -39.57
C SER A 737 -15.56 18.83 -39.07
N GLY A 738 -15.14 17.69 -38.48
CA GLY A 738 -16.02 16.53 -38.18
C GLY A 738 -16.49 15.76 -39.45
N GLY A 739 -16.13 16.19 -40.67
CA GLY A 739 -16.41 15.48 -41.89
C GLY A 739 -15.48 14.30 -42.16
N LEU A 740 -15.86 13.42 -43.09
CA LEU A 740 -14.99 12.32 -43.53
C LEU A 740 -13.68 12.90 -44.09
N ALA A 741 -12.56 12.34 -43.65
CA ALA A 741 -11.24 12.85 -44.02
C ALA A 741 -10.97 12.66 -45.52
N THR A 742 -10.33 13.64 -46.14
CA THR A 742 -9.75 13.58 -47.48
C THR A 742 -8.24 13.47 -47.38
N SER A 743 -7.59 13.14 -48.52
CA SER A 743 -6.12 13.15 -48.57
C SER A 743 -5.49 14.53 -48.34
N ALA A 744 -6.28 15.60 -48.42
CA ALA A 744 -5.86 16.96 -48.17
C ALA A 744 -5.95 17.36 -46.67
N CYS A 745 -6.63 16.58 -45.85
CA CYS A 745 -6.75 16.87 -44.42
C CYS A 745 -5.40 16.67 -43.73
N PRO A 746 -4.87 17.68 -43.03
CA PRO A 746 -3.57 17.60 -42.35
C PRO A 746 -3.56 16.62 -41.18
N LYS A 747 -4.73 16.37 -40.60
CA LYS A 747 -4.95 15.42 -39.50
C LYS A 747 -6.12 14.52 -39.85
N GLN A 748 -5.93 13.22 -39.66
CA GLN A 748 -6.95 12.22 -39.92
C GLN A 748 -7.01 11.30 -38.71
N ILE A 749 -8.22 11.09 -38.16
CA ILE A 749 -8.42 10.27 -36.97
C ILE A 749 -9.50 9.23 -37.27
N ALA A 750 -9.14 7.96 -37.10
CA ALA A 750 -10.12 6.87 -37.15
C ALA A 750 -10.84 6.82 -35.78
N LEU A 751 -12.17 6.91 -35.83
CA LEU A 751 -13.02 6.98 -34.61
C LEU A 751 -14.20 6.03 -34.75
N PRO A 752 -14.68 5.46 -33.63
CA PRO A 752 -15.91 4.67 -33.57
C PRO A 752 -17.16 5.56 -33.62
N PHE A 753 -18.21 5.04 -34.24
CA PHE A 753 -19.55 5.63 -34.29
C PHE A 753 -20.59 4.53 -34.06
N LEU A 754 -21.74 4.88 -33.52
CA LEU A 754 -22.90 3.99 -33.60
C LEU A 754 -23.32 3.85 -35.04
N ILE A 755 -23.62 2.65 -35.50
CA ILE A 755 -24.00 2.38 -36.89
C ILE A 755 -25.15 3.33 -37.34
N GLY A 756 -24.95 4.05 -38.45
CA GLY A 756 -25.90 5.03 -38.99
C GLY A 756 -25.78 6.44 -38.39
N THR A 757 -24.80 6.68 -37.50
CA THR A 757 -24.50 8.02 -36.94
C THR A 757 -23.16 8.56 -37.43
N GLU A 758 -22.40 7.79 -38.21
CA GLU A 758 -21.13 8.23 -38.79
C GLU A 758 -21.33 9.40 -39.77
N PRO A 759 -20.36 10.31 -39.88
CA PRO A 759 -20.41 11.39 -40.86
C PRO A 759 -20.57 10.86 -42.29
N THR A 760 -21.47 11.47 -43.06
CA THR A 760 -21.67 11.11 -44.49
C THR A 760 -21.08 12.15 -45.44
N GLN A 761 -20.74 13.34 -44.93
CA GLN A 761 -20.15 14.42 -45.70
C GLN A 761 -18.65 14.41 -45.58
N MET A 762 -17.97 14.71 -46.70
CA MET A 762 -16.51 14.88 -46.70
C MET A 762 -16.14 16.19 -46.03
N CYS A 763 -14.87 16.24 -45.53
CA CYS A 763 -14.31 17.47 -44.99
C CYS A 763 -14.43 18.63 -45.97
N THR A 764 -15.04 19.72 -45.54
CA THR A 764 -15.22 20.93 -46.35
C THR A 764 -14.09 21.97 -46.12
N LEU A 765 -13.32 21.83 -45.05
CA LEU A 765 -12.23 22.76 -44.72
C LEU A 765 -10.98 22.52 -45.55
N HIS A 766 -10.66 21.27 -45.83
CA HIS A 766 -9.41 20.85 -46.49
C HIS A 766 -9.66 20.20 -47.84
N GLY A 767 -10.84 20.30 -48.42
CA GLY A 767 -11.22 19.72 -49.72
C GLY A 767 -10.89 20.66 -50.84
N GLY A 768 -10.00 20.26 -51.77
CA GLY A 768 -9.88 20.89 -53.09
C GLY A 768 -11.14 20.68 -53.92
N LEU A 769 -11.19 21.16 -55.17
CA LEU A 769 -12.30 21.25 -56.14
C LEU A 769 -13.26 20.05 -56.31
N PHE A 770 -13.14 18.98 -55.55
CA PHE A 770 -13.97 17.77 -55.59
C PHE A 770 -14.89 17.57 -54.36
N ALA A 771 -15.05 18.58 -53.47
CA ALA A 771 -15.86 18.50 -52.26
C ALA A 771 -17.39 18.40 -52.52
N SER A 772 -17.85 18.35 -53.73
CA SER A 772 -19.27 18.35 -54.13
C SER A 772 -19.74 17.09 -54.87
N MET A 773 -19.08 15.92 -54.69
CA MET A 773 -19.67 14.67 -55.19
C MET A 773 -20.71 14.13 -54.18
N PRO A 774 -21.96 13.91 -54.62
CA PRO A 774 -22.97 13.30 -53.75
C PRO A 774 -22.50 11.91 -53.31
N ALA A 775 -22.73 11.57 -52.04
CA ALA A 775 -22.48 10.26 -51.50
C ALA A 775 -23.16 9.16 -52.37
N PRO A 776 -22.56 8.01 -52.66
CA PRO A 776 -23.23 6.90 -53.29
C PRO A 776 -24.47 6.53 -52.46
N ALA A 777 -25.60 6.37 -53.18
CA ALA A 777 -26.88 6.02 -52.54
C ALA A 777 -26.72 4.75 -51.69
N PRO A 778 -27.34 4.70 -50.51
CA PRO A 778 -27.23 3.50 -49.66
C PRO A 778 -27.71 2.27 -50.44
N VAL A 779 -26.87 1.28 -50.49
CA VAL A 779 -27.22 -0.05 -51.01
C VAL A 779 -28.22 -0.65 -50.04
N THR A 780 -29.51 -0.57 -50.39
CA THR A 780 -30.57 -1.28 -49.68
C THR A 780 -30.39 -2.78 -49.90
N THR A 781 -29.59 -3.41 -49.07
CA THR A 781 -29.66 -4.88 -48.89
C THR A 781 -30.90 -5.17 -48.06
N THR A 782 -31.97 -5.54 -48.74
CA THR A 782 -33.14 -6.17 -48.11
C THR A 782 -32.68 -7.50 -47.52
N ILE A 783 -32.44 -7.55 -46.22
CA ILE A 783 -32.29 -8.78 -45.46
C ILE A 783 -33.72 -9.34 -45.32
N PRO A 784 -33.99 -10.60 -45.72
CA PRO A 784 -35.30 -11.19 -45.51
C PRO A 784 -35.49 -11.38 -43.98
N PRO A 785 -36.74 -11.23 -43.47
CA PRO A 785 -36.99 -11.40 -42.03
C PRO A 785 -36.72 -12.82 -41.61
N ALA A 786 -35.93 -12.98 -40.57
CA ALA A 786 -35.70 -14.26 -39.89
C ALA A 786 -37.02 -14.79 -39.28
N PRO A 787 -37.34 -16.07 -39.41
CA PRO A 787 -38.60 -16.63 -38.87
C PRO A 787 -38.54 -16.68 -37.32
N GLY A 788 -39.53 -16.04 -36.69
CA GLY A 788 -40.09 -16.40 -35.43
C GLY A 788 -39.27 -16.05 -34.17
N PHE A 789 -39.13 -14.75 -33.86
CA PHE A 789 -38.76 -14.35 -32.53
C PHE A 789 -39.97 -13.68 -31.87
N THR A 790 -40.55 -14.35 -30.86
CA THR A 790 -41.57 -13.75 -29.99
C THR A 790 -40.78 -12.97 -28.91
N PRO A 791 -41.01 -11.66 -28.74
CA PRO A 791 -40.34 -10.91 -27.69
C PRO A 791 -40.78 -11.45 -26.33
N PRO A 792 -39.83 -11.58 -25.33
CA PRO A 792 -40.22 -11.92 -24.00
C PRO A 792 -41.06 -10.79 -23.38
N ALA A 793 -42.02 -11.18 -22.53
CA ALA A 793 -42.89 -10.28 -21.81
C ALA A 793 -42.08 -9.29 -20.96
N PRO A 794 -42.60 -8.05 -20.75
CA PRO A 794 -41.89 -7.08 -19.97
C PRO A 794 -41.67 -7.59 -18.54
N VAL A 795 -40.42 -7.63 -18.14
CA VAL A 795 -40.03 -7.96 -16.77
C VAL A 795 -40.54 -6.85 -15.87
N ALA A 796 -41.29 -7.23 -14.84
CA ALA A 796 -41.81 -6.34 -13.82
C ALA A 796 -40.67 -5.52 -13.20
N GLN A 797 -40.92 -4.23 -13.00
CA GLN A 797 -40.04 -3.31 -12.32
C GLN A 797 -39.56 -3.91 -10.98
N ALA A 798 -38.26 -3.98 -10.79
CA ALA A 798 -37.65 -4.42 -9.54
C ALA A 798 -38.08 -3.48 -8.41
N SER A 799 -38.43 -4.07 -7.28
CA SER A 799 -38.80 -3.37 -6.05
C SER A 799 -37.71 -2.45 -5.52
N PRO A 800 -38.07 -1.41 -4.73
CA PRO A 800 -37.15 -0.40 -4.21
C PRO A 800 -35.99 -0.88 -3.31
N ALA A 801 -35.94 -2.18 -3.03
CA ALA A 801 -34.90 -2.76 -2.15
C ALA A 801 -33.47 -2.74 -2.74
N THR A 802 -33.31 -2.56 -4.04
CA THR A 802 -31.99 -2.54 -4.69
C THR A 802 -31.30 -1.17 -4.62
N GLN A 803 -32.03 -0.08 -4.38
CA GLN A 803 -31.42 1.24 -4.20
C GLN A 803 -30.73 1.42 -2.84
N ASP A 804 -31.11 0.66 -1.83
CA ASP A 804 -30.50 0.74 -0.48
C ASP A 804 -29.11 0.11 -0.38
N VAL A 805 -28.74 -0.83 -1.26
CA VAL A 805 -27.44 -1.50 -1.21
C VAL A 805 -26.33 -0.57 -1.69
N PHE A 806 -26.57 0.24 -2.72
CA PHE A 806 -25.59 1.24 -3.19
C PHE A 806 -25.42 2.39 -2.21
N GLY A 807 -26.51 2.84 -1.58
CA GLY A 807 -26.45 3.81 -0.49
C GLY A 807 -25.77 3.29 0.75
N ALA A 808 -25.81 1.97 1.00
CA ALA A 808 -25.12 1.33 2.12
C ALA A 808 -23.60 1.21 1.87
N VAL A 809 -23.15 0.94 0.64
CA VAL A 809 -21.73 0.87 0.30
C VAL A 809 -21.10 2.26 0.30
N GLY A 810 -21.74 3.27 -0.25
CA GLY A 810 -21.26 4.67 -0.21
C GLY A 810 -21.26 5.24 1.22
N LYS A 811 -22.30 5.00 2.01
CA LYS A 811 -22.35 5.32 3.45
C LYS A 811 -21.35 4.47 4.24
N PHE A 812 -21.06 3.26 3.77
CA PHE A 812 -20.04 2.38 4.31
C PHE A 812 -18.64 2.99 4.19
N PHE A 813 -18.28 3.55 3.03
CA PHE A 813 -17.01 4.26 2.86
C PHE A 813 -16.96 5.59 3.62
N LYS A 814 -18.04 6.37 3.64
CA LYS A 814 -18.10 7.65 4.37
C LYS A 814 -18.06 7.49 5.90
N GLY A 815 -18.67 6.42 6.45
CA GLY A 815 -18.60 6.08 7.88
C GLY A 815 -17.26 5.52 8.34
N ILE A 816 -16.35 5.16 7.42
CA ILE A 816 -15.05 4.57 7.74
C ILE A 816 -14.09 5.57 8.39
N PHE A 817 -14.23 6.86 8.10
CA PHE A 817 -13.15 7.82 8.30
C PHE A 817 -13.53 9.12 9.00
N SER A 818 -14.77 9.22 9.55
CA SER A 818 -15.23 10.40 10.29
C SER A 818 -15.01 10.28 11.82
N HIS A 819 -13.85 9.79 12.24
CA HIS A 819 -13.36 9.97 13.64
C HIS A 819 -11.84 10.06 13.70
#